data_ee6097068be71bb2387eba04952d499a
#
_entry.id   ee6097068be71bb2387eba04952d499a
#
_cell.length_a   1.000
_cell.length_b   1.000
_cell.length_c   1.000
_cell.angle_alpha   90.00
_cell.angle_beta   90.00
_cell.angle_gamma   90.00
#
_symmetry.space_group_name_H-M   'P 1'
#
loop_
_entity.id
_entity.type
_entity.pdbx_description
1 polymer ?
#
loop_
_entity_poly.entity_id
_entity_poly.type
_entity_poly.pdbx_seq_one_letter_code
_entity_poly.pdbx_strand_id
1 'polypeptide(L)'
;MKFTEIKKKFFDYFREKENGAMSINTKETTQRACYTNRELSWLAFNERVLNEAANPKVPLAERLTFASIYQTNLDEFFMVRVGTLMIQMQLQEKERDNKTGMTSEEQVKAILDKVSELEKKKGRVYEQLMGELETAGIRIINFNKLSNDEGAMLEEYFDMHIAPFLSPMIIGQQQPFPFLANKQLYAIVLMKTKKGKNKIGIVPCSNSVFKRLIEIPTRPGTFMLSEELILHFVSKLYEKYEIQEKSVMRVIRNADIDAGSFDDEDLDYRNMMEHMVKQRNRLNPVCVQLNRKINDKAKKKLTDYLEIGAKHLIEERTPLDMSFVFQLQNVLKNKPELFYKKRVPQPSKEISMNEKIIPQIEKKDVVLSYPFESMRPFISMLEEAASDPTVVSIKMTLYRVADRSKIVETLIEAAENGKEVIVLVELRARFDEANNIEMSKRLEEAGCQLLYGLGEYKVHSKLCLITRSVNNTFSYITQIGTGNYNEKTSRLYTDLSLITANQEIGADAAAVFAALQKGETVDSSNQLLVAPNCLQNRILSMIDEQIDKVKNGEEGYVGVKINSLTDKLIIEKLIEASQAGVKIDLEVRGICCIKPGVKGYTDNIRVVSVVGRFLEHSRIYRFGRGDDQKIYIASADFMTRNTTRRVEVAAPVLDKHCQERIIHIFDLIMQDDEKGKEQNSDGVYCDRHINNPKIDSQETLYEESYEAAASAE
;
A
#
# COMPACT_ATOMS: atom_id res chain seq x y z
N MET A 1 -36.37 -28.56 55.41
CA MET A 1 -35.90 -27.33 54.70
C MET A 1 -37.10 -26.63 54.08
N LYS A 2 -37.39 -25.40 54.53
CA LYS A 2 -38.61 -24.69 54.14
C LYS A 2 -38.50 -24.17 52.71
N PHE A 3 -39.57 -24.31 51.94
CA PHE A 3 -39.76 -23.91 50.55
C PHE A 3 -39.26 -22.46 50.24
N THR A 4 -39.20 -21.63 51.28
CA THR A 4 -38.70 -20.25 51.27
C THR A 4 -37.16 -20.16 51.09
N GLU A 5 -36.38 -21.13 51.60
CA GLU A 5 -34.90 -21.12 51.47
C GLU A 5 -34.45 -21.58 50.08
N ILE A 6 -35.23 -22.50 49.47
CA ILE A 6 -34.94 -22.96 48.09
C ILE A 6 -35.25 -21.83 47.09
N LYS A 7 -36.33 -21.08 47.29
CA LYS A 7 -36.66 -19.90 46.49
C LYS A 7 -35.58 -18.81 46.60
N LYS A 8 -35.07 -18.56 47.81
CA LYS A 8 -34.04 -17.56 48.02
C LYS A 8 -32.71 -17.93 47.33
N LYS A 9 -32.24 -19.19 47.45
CA LYS A 9 -31.06 -19.69 46.75
C LYS A 9 -31.20 -19.68 45.23
N PHE A 10 -32.42 -19.94 44.72
CA PHE A 10 -32.71 -19.89 43.29
C PHE A 10 -32.70 -18.45 42.77
N PHE A 11 -33.25 -17.49 43.50
CA PHE A 11 -33.19 -16.06 43.17
C PHE A 11 -31.77 -15.48 43.29
N ASP A 12 -30.99 -15.89 44.29
CA ASP A 12 -29.59 -15.44 44.46
C ASP A 12 -28.72 -15.99 43.34
N TYR A 13 -28.91 -17.23 42.91
CA TYR A 13 -28.21 -17.85 41.77
C TYR A 13 -28.49 -17.15 40.42
N PHE A 14 -29.75 -16.75 40.17
CA PHE A 14 -30.08 -15.99 38.96
C PHE A 14 -29.57 -14.57 39.02
N ARG A 15 -29.57 -13.92 40.18
CA ARG A 15 -29.01 -12.58 40.39
C ARG A 15 -27.48 -12.56 40.21
N GLU A 16 -26.79 -13.58 40.65
CA GLU A 16 -25.33 -13.74 40.38
C GLU A 16 -25.04 -13.98 38.88
N LYS A 17 -25.88 -14.78 38.22
CA LYS A 17 -25.76 -15.00 36.76
C LYS A 17 -26.11 -13.75 35.94
N GLU A 18 -27.13 -12.99 36.31
CA GLU A 18 -27.46 -11.72 35.64
C GLU A 18 -26.38 -10.68 35.90
N ASN A 19 -25.84 -10.56 37.10
CA ASN A 19 -24.71 -9.64 37.40
C ASN A 19 -23.43 -10.10 36.73
N GLY A 20 -23.15 -11.40 36.62
CA GLY A 20 -22.05 -11.96 35.85
C GLY A 20 -22.18 -11.70 34.35
N ALA A 21 -23.39 -11.92 33.78
CA ALA A 21 -23.66 -11.63 32.37
C ALA A 21 -23.64 -10.13 32.07
N MET A 22 -24.09 -9.28 32.98
CA MET A 22 -23.99 -7.80 32.85
C MET A 22 -22.52 -7.32 32.94
N SER A 23 -21.71 -7.93 33.81
CA SER A 23 -20.28 -7.56 33.93
C SER A 23 -19.45 -8.05 32.71
N ILE A 24 -19.79 -9.21 32.15
CA ILE A 24 -19.16 -9.74 30.93
C ILE A 24 -19.56 -8.86 29.73
N ASN A 25 -20.83 -8.46 29.63
CA ASN A 25 -21.31 -7.62 28.51
C ASN A 25 -20.75 -6.19 28.57
N THR A 26 -20.56 -5.63 29.76
CA THR A 26 -19.89 -4.32 29.94
C THR A 26 -18.40 -4.39 29.65
N LYS A 27 -17.69 -5.44 30.06
CA LYS A 27 -16.26 -5.64 29.72
C LYS A 27 -16.05 -5.80 28.22
N GLU A 28 -16.84 -6.63 27.55
CA GLU A 28 -16.77 -6.79 26.08
C GLU A 28 -17.10 -5.49 25.35
N THR A 29 -18.11 -4.75 25.80
CA THR A 29 -18.49 -3.47 25.17
C THR A 29 -17.40 -2.42 25.35
N THR A 30 -16.78 -2.33 26.52
CA THR A 30 -15.69 -1.37 26.79
C THR A 30 -14.41 -1.78 26.07
N GLN A 31 -14.09 -3.07 25.99
CA GLN A 31 -12.95 -3.56 25.21
C GLN A 31 -13.14 -3.28 23.71
N ARG A 32 -14.38 -3.35 23.19
CA ARG A 32 -14.68 -2.96 21.80
C ARG A 32 -14.42 -1.47 21.53
N ALA A 33 -14.50 -0.61 22.54
CA ALA A 33 -14.17 0.81 22.40
C ALA A 33 -12.68 1.05 22.05
N CYS A 34 -11.79 0.11 22.37
CA CYS A 34 -10.36 0.19 22.03
C CYS A 34 -10.07 -0.10 20.55
N TYR A 35 -11.05 -0.51 19.77
CA TYR A 35 -10.85 -0.89 18.38
C TYR A 35 -11.44 0.11 17.39
N THR A 36 -10.77 0.22 16.25
CA THR A 36 -11.27 0.88 15.04
C THR A 36 -11.50 -0.17 13.96
N ASN A 37 -12.61 -0.02 13.19
CA ASN A 37 -12.82 -0.87 12.02
C ASN A 37 -11.68 -0.69 11.02
N ARG A 38 -11.21 -1.79 10.46
CA ARG A 38 -10.07 -1.83 9.56
C ARG A 38 -10.25 -0.95 8.32
N GLU A 39 -11.43 -0.98 7.72
CA GLU A 39 -11.69 -0.28 6.46
C GLU A 39 -11.85 1.23 6.69
N LEU A 40 -12.48 1.62 7.82
CA LEU A 40 -12.57 3.02 8.21
C LEU A 40 -11.20 3.59 8.60
N SER A 41 -10.36 2.80 9.27
CA SER A 41 -8.97 3.18 9.55
C SER A 41 -8.16 3.38 8.26
N TRP A 42 -8.39 2.54 7.24
CA TRP A 42 -7.77 2.72 5.93
C TRP A 42 -8.22 4.02 5.24
N LEU A 43 -9.51 4.35 5.31
CA LEU A 43 -10.01 5.62 4.77
C LEU A 43 -9.42 6.83 5.51
N ALA A 44 -9.23 6.73 6.82
CA ALA A 44 -8.54 7.77 7.61
C ALA A 44 -7.06 7.93 7.18
N PHE A 45 -6.39 6.84 6.81
CA PHE A 45 -5.06 6.92 6.20
C PHE A 45 -5.11 7.65 4.84
N ASN A 46 -6.01 7.25 3.95
CA ASN A 46 -6.11 7.88 2.63
C ASN A 46 -6.54 9.36 2.73
N GLU A 47 -7.30 9.72 3.77
CA GLU A 47 -7.59 11.12 4.09
C GLU A 47 -6.32 11.91 4.45
N ARG A 48 -5.35 11.31 5.17
CA ARG A 48 -4.05 11.96 5.45
C ARG A 48 -3.25 12.21 4.18
N VAL A 49 -3.32 11.29 3.20
CA VAL A 49 -2.73 11.51 1.86
C VAL A 49 -3.38 12.70 1.16
N LEU A 50 -4.72 12.82 1.23
CA LEU A 50 -5.43 13.99 0.68
C LEU A 50 -5.09 15.28 1.42
N ASN A 51 -4.79 15.22 2.72
CA ASN A 51 -4.35 16.39 3.49
C ASN A 51 -3.00 16.92 3.00
N GLU A 52 -2.07 16.08 2.55
CA GLU A 52 -0.82 16.55 1.92
C GLU A 52 -1.11 17.27 0.58
N ALA A 53 -2.11 16.85 -0.18
CA ALA A 53 -2.56 17.61 -1.35
C ALA A 53 -3.16 18.98 -0.99
N ALA A 54 -3.76 19.10 0.19
CA ALA A 54 -4.32 20.36 0.70
C ALA A 54 -3.28 21.26 1.39
N ASN A 55 -2.11 20.73 1.76
CA ASN A 55 -1.12 21.42 2.58
C ASN A 55 -0.32 22.44 1.75
N PRO A 56 -0.44 23.78 2.01
CA PRO A 56 0.26 24.80 1.22
C PRO A 56 1.79 24.79 1.40
N LYS A 57 2.33 24.12 2.43
CA LYS A 57 3.77 23.96 2.62
C LYS A 57 4.37 22.93 1.66
N VAL A 58 3.56 22.06 1.08
CA VAL A 58 3.95 21.10 0.06
C VAL A 58 3.99 21.80 -1.30
N PRO A 59 5.03 21.65 -2.12
CA PRO A 59 5.12 22.24 -3.45
C PRO A 59 3.95 21.83 -4.35
N LEU A 60 3.48 22.72 -5.22
CA LEU A 60 2.24 22.55 -5.99
C LEU A 60 2.20 21.28 -6.86
N ALA A 61 3.30 20.95 -7.56
CA ALA A 61 3.36 19.74 -8.40
C ALA A 61 3.27 18.45 -7.56
N GLU A 62 3.81 18.47 -6.35
CA GLU A 62 3.72 17.33 -5.43
C GLU A 62 2.31 17.21 -4.83
N ARG A 63 1.66 18.32 -4.52
CA ARG A 63 0.25 18.33 -4.07
C ARG A 63 -0.68 17.72 -5.12
N LEU A 64 -0.45 18.01 -6.39
CA LEU A 64 -1.16 17.36 -7.50
C LEU A 64 -0.91 15.85 -7.51
N THR A 65 0.34 15.44 -7.27
CA THR A 65 0.71 14.02 -7.16
C THR A 65 -0.02 13.35 -5.99
N PHE A 66 -0.07 13.98 -4.82
CA PHE A 66 -0.82 13.45 -3.67
C PHE A 66 -2.32 13.31 -3.97
N ALA A 67 -2.92 14.25 -4.69
CA ALA A 67 -4.31 14.13 -5.12
C ALA A 67 -4.53 12.93 -6.08
N SER A 68 -3.58 12.66 -6.97
CA SER A 68 -3.60 11.48 -7.85
C SER A 68 -3.39 10.17 -7.08
N ILE A 69 -2.48 10.16 -6.11
CA ILE A 69 -2.23 9.00 -5.21
C ILE A 69 -3.49 8.69 -4.40
N TYR A 70 -4.15 9.71 -3.82
CA TYR A 70 -5.42 9.53 -3.11
C TYR A 70 -6.45 8.80 -3.96
N GLN A 71 -6.63 9.23 -5.22
CA GLN A 71 -7.58 8.61 -6.15
C GLN A 71 -7.19 7.17 -6.50
N THR A 72 -5.92 6.93 -6.81
CA THR A 72 -5.41 5.59 -7.14
C THR A 72 -5.55 4.62 -5.97
N ASN A 73 -5.26 5.07 -4.76
CA ASN A 73 -5.45 4.31 -3.53
C ASN A 73 -6.93 3.95 -3.33
N LEU A 74 -7.83 4.92 -3.53
CA LEU A 74 -9.27 4.68 -3.38
C LEU A 74 -9.80 3.69 -4.42
N ASP A 75 -9.32 3.77 -5.67
CA ASP A 75 -9.64 2.79 -6.72
C ASP A 75 -9.25 1.38 -6.28
N GLU A 76 -8.02 1.20 -5.79
CA GLU A 76 -7.52 -0.11 -5.32
C GLU A 76 -8.33 -0.61 -4.12
N PHE A 77 -8.68 0.28 -3.20
CA PHE A 77 -9.52 -0.05 -2.05
C PHE A 77 -10.90 -0.58 -2.49
N PHE A 78 -11.55 0.08 -3.45
CA PHE A 78 -12.81 -0.41 -4.01
C PHE A 78 -12.63 -1.76 -4.72
N MET A 79 -11.61 -1.87 -5.57
CA MET A 79 -11.34 -3.08 -6.33
C MET A 79 -11.09 -4.31 -5.45
N VAL A 80 -10.43 -4.13 -4.30
CA VAL A 80 -10.00 -5.24 -3.45
C VAL A 80 -10.92 -5.39 -2.23
N ARG A 81 -11.05 -4.32 -1.42
CA ARG A 81 -11.70 -4.44 -0.11
C ARG A 81 -13.21 -4.36 -0.18
N VAL A 82 -13.74 -3.34 -0.86
CA VAL A 82 -15.20 -3.22 -1.05
C VAL A 82 -15.71 -4.38 -1.90
N GLY A 83 -14.94 -4.78 -2.92
CA GLY A 83 -15.25 -5.96 -3.74
C GLY A 83 -15.40 -7.23 -2.90
N THR A 84 -14.46 -7.51 -1.98
CA THR A 84 -14.54 -8.67 -1.06
C THR A 84 -15.76 -8.59 -0.16
N LEU A 85 -16.04 -7.42 0.46
CA LEU A 85 -17.21 -7.24 1.33
C LEU A 85 -18.53 -7.45 0.56
N MET A 86 -18.61 -7.02 -0.70
CA MET A 86 -19.80 -7.24 -1.54
C MET A 86 -20.00 -8.73 -1.86
N ILE A 87 -18.94 -9.49 -2.09
CA ILE A 87 -19.04 -10.95 -2.27
C ILE A 87 -19.58 -11.60 -0.98
N GLN A 88 -19.04 -11.25 0.19
CA GLN A 88 -19.50 -11.76 1.47
C GLN A 88 -20.99 -11.46 1.72
N MET A 89 -21.44 -10.26 1.34
CA MET A 89 -22.87 -9.92 1.41
C MET A 89 -23.73 -10.80 0.49
N GLN A 90 -23.27 -11.08 -0.73
CA GLN A 90 -24.00 -11.94 -1.69
C GLN A 90 -24.07 -13.40 -1.20
N LEU A 91 -23.01 -13.89 -0.58
CA LEU A 91 -22.95 -15.25 -0.01
C LEU A 91 -23.72 -15.36 1.31
N GLN A 92 -24.30 -14.26 1.80
CA GLN A 92 -25.00 -14.17 3.09
C GLN A 92 -24.16 -14.67 4.27
N GLU A 93 -22.85 -14.45 4.21
CA GLU A 93 -21.94 -14.80 5.29
C GLU A 93 -22.32 -14.04 6.57
N LYS A 94 -22.52 -14.79 7.65
CA LYS A 94 -22.86 -14.23 8.97
C LYS A 94 -21.63 -13.73 9.74
N GLU A 95 -20.44 -13.84 9.13
CA GLU A 95 -19.21 -13.39 9.77
C GLU A 95 -19.26 -11.89 10.05
N ARG A 96 -18.88 -11.54 11.27
CA ARG A 96 -18.72 -10.16 11.72
C ARG A 96 -17.26 -9.81 11.84
N ASP A 97 -16.92 -8.55 11.60
CA ASP A 97 -15.58 -8.05 11.91
C ASP A 97 -15.20 -8.41 13.36
N ASN A 98 -14.09 -9.10 13.52
CA ASN A 98 -13.69 -9.69 14.81
C ASN A 98 -13.23 -8.66 15.87
N LYS A 99 -13.21 -7.38 15.54
CA LYS A 99 -12.85 -6.27 16.43
C LYS A 99 -14.07 -5.43 16.79
N THR A 100 -14.75 -4.88 15.79
CA THR A 100 -15.89 -3.98 15.99
C THR A 100 -17.23 -4.69 15.99
N GLY A 101 -17.30 -5.94 15.51
CA GLY A 101 -18.54 -6.71 15.41
C GLY A 101 -19.47 -6.28 14.26
N MET A 102 -19.02 -5.38 13.37
CA MET A 102 -19.80 -4.92 12.22
C MET A 102 -20.00 -6.05 11.20
N THR A 103 -21.20 -6.14 10.63
CA THR A 103 -21.49 -6.99 9.47
C THR A 103 -20.86 -6.40 8.20
N SER A 104 -20.73 -7.19 7.13
CA SER A 104 -20.23 -6.70 5.83
C SER A 104 -21.10 -5.57 5.28
N GLU A 105 -22.44 -5.63 5.46
CA GLU A 105 -23.38 -4.57 5.05
C GLU A 105 -23.16 -3.27 5.84
N GLU A 106 -23.01 -3.35 7.17
CA GLU A 106 -22.72 -2.21 8.03
C GLU A 106 -21.39 -1.55 7.65
N GLN A 107 -20.36 -2.36 7.35
CA GLN A 107 -19.08 -1.87 6.89
C GLN A 107 -19.19 -1.16 5.53
N VAL A 108 -19.83 -1.76 4.53
CA VAL A 108 -20.02 -1.14 3.20
C VAL A 108 -20.78 0.17 3.31
N LYS A 109 -21.86 0.21 4.13
CA LYS A 109 -22.59 1.45 4.37
C LYS A 109 -21.70 2.55 4.96
N ALA A 110 -20.97 2.24 6.03
CA ALA A 110 -20.05 3.19 6.68
C ALA A 110 -18.93 3.66 5.74
N ILE A 111 -18.40 2.77 4.90
CA ILE A 111 -17.42 3.10 3.85
C ILE A 111 -18.00 4.11 2.87
N LEU A 112 -19.18 3.84 2.31
CA LEU A 112 -19.80 4.71 1.31
C LEU A 112 -20.17 6.09 1.88
N ASP A 113 -20.63 6.14 3.14
CA ASP A 113 -20.91 7.39 3.85
C ASP A 113 -19.62 8.21 4.03
N LYS A 114 -18.51 7.59 4.47
CA LYS A 114 -17.20 8.25 4.62
C LYS A 114 -16.60 8.67 3.27
N VAL A 115 -16.71 7.85 2.24
CA VAL A 115 -16.24 8.20 0.87
C VAL A 115 -17.00 9.39 0.34
N SER A 116 -18.33 9.49 0.55
CA SER A 116 -19.11 10.67 0.15
C SER A 116 -18.64 11.96 0.82
N GLU A 117 -18.19 11.90 2.08
CA GLU A 117 -17.57 13.02 2.78
C GLU A 117 -16.21 13.39 2.15
N LEU A 118 -15.35 12.40 1.91
CA LEU A 118 -14.02 12.59 1.37
C LEU A 118 -14.02 13.11 -0.07
N GLU A 119 -15.00 12.70 -0.91
CA GLU A 119 -15.15 13.22 -2.26
C GLU A 119 -15.51 14.73 -2.28
N LYS A 120 -16.30 15.20 -1.32
CA LYS A 120 -16.54 16.63 -1.14
C LYS A 120 -15.28 17.40 -0.75
N LYS A 121 -14.43 16.79 0.08
CA LYS A 121 -13.13 17.34 0.47
C LYS A 121 -12.18 17.37 -0.73
N LYS A 122 -12.09 16.27 -1.47
CA LYS A 122 -11.30 16.17 -2.72
C LYS A 122 -11.69 17.26 -3.72
N GLY A 123 -13.00 17.50 -3.89
CA GLY A 123 -13.50 18.56 -4.76
C GLY A 123 -12.95 19.93 -4.40
N ARG A 124 -12.99 20.32 -3.11
CA ARG A 124 -12.43 21.60 -2.64
C ARG A 124 -10.92 21.68 -2.84
N VAL A 125 -10.20 20.61 -2.54
CA VAL A 125 -8.74 20.56 -2.75
C VAL A 125 -8.40 20.69 -4.23
N TYR A 126 -9.14 20.02 -5.11
CA TYR A 126 -8.94 20.12 -6.54
C TYR A 126 -9.19 21.55 -7.06
N GLU A 127 -10.27 22.20 -6.65
CA GLU A 127 -10.56 23.59 -7.03
C GLU A 127 -9.44 24.55 -6.59
N GLN A 128 -8.92 24.37 -5.37
CA GLN A 128 -7.78 25.14 -4.88
C GLN A 128 -6.52 24.90 -5.72
N LEU A 129 -6.17 23.64 -6.00
CA LEU A 129 -5.01 23.28 -6.81
C LEU A 129 -5.11 23.87 -8.25
N MET A 130 -6.29 23.84 -8.85
CA MET A 130 -6.50 24.44 -10.18
C MET A 130 -6.33 25.96 -10.16
N GLY A 131 -6.76 26.64 -9.09
CA GLY A 131 -6.52 28.10 -8.92
C GLY A 131 -5.04 28.45 -8.77
N GLU A 132 -4.30 27.65 -8.02
CA GLU A 132 -2.86 27.85 -7.85
C GLU A 132 -2.07 27.53 -9.14
N LEU A 133 -2.50 26.50 -9.90
CA LEU A 133 -1.95 26.21 -11.23
C LEU A 133 -2.17 27.36 -12.20
N GLU A 134 -3.33 28.00 -12.17
CA GLU A 134 -3.62 29.17 -13.01
C GLU A 134 -2.67 30.31 -12.68
N THR A 135 -2.38 30.54 -11.40
CA THR A 135 -1.38 31.52 -10.94
C THR A 135 0.03 31.16 -11.43
N ALA A 136 0.35 29.88 -11.52
CA ALA A 136 1.61 29.37 -12.08
C ALA A 136 1.65 29.39 -13.63
N GLY A 137 0.60 29.91 -14.30
CA GLY A 137 0.51 30.03 -15.76
C GLY A 137 0.03 28.76 -16.47
N ILE A 138 -0.51 27.78 -15.75
CA ILE A 138 -1.07 26.56 -16.33
C ILE A 138 -2.57 26.51 -16.04
N ARG A 139 -3.38 26.27 -17.08
CA ARG A 139 -4.84 26.23 -16.97
C ARG A 139 -5.43 24.95 -17.52
N ILE A 140 -6.33 24.35 -16.76
CA ILE A 140 -7.21 23.29 -17.26
C ILE A 140 -8.59 23.89 -17.44
N ILE A 141 -9.08 23.92 -18.67
CA ILE A 141 -10.35 24.55 -19.02
C ILE A 141 -11.34 23.56 -19.61
N ASN A 142 -12.62 23.90 -19.55
CA ASN A 142 -13.68 23.25 -20.29
C ASN A 142 -14.05 24.10 -21.57
N PHE A 143 -14.84 23.51 -22.46
CA PHE A 143 -15.18 24.12 -23.75
C PHE A 143 -15.85 25.49 -23.63
N ASN A 144 -16.62 25.74 -22.57
CA ASN A 144 -17.33 27.00 -22.37
C ASN A 144 -16.40 28.22 -22.12
N LYS A 145 -15.12 28.00 -21.92
CA LYS A 145 -14.09 29.03 -21.70
C LYS A 145 -13.29 29.38 -22.96
N LEU A 146 -13.68 28.83 -24.10
CA LEU A 146 -13.04 29.06 -25.41
C LEU A 146 -13.67 30.25 -26.15
N SER A 147 -12.87 30.90 -26.98
CA SER A 147 -13.40 31.78 -28.05
C SER A 147 -13.99 30.96 -29.19
N ASN A 148 -14.76 31.61 -30.09
CA ASN A 148 -15.34 30.93 -31.24
C ASN A 148 -14.26 30.35 -32.16
N ASP A 149 -13.16 31.07 -32.39
CA ASP A 149 -12.05 30.61 -33.23
C ASP A 149 -11.34 29.38 -32.63
N GLU A 150 -11.08 29.41 -31.32
CA GLU A 150 -10.51 28.26 -30.59
C GLU A 150 -11.45 27.04 -30.61
N GLY A 151 -12.75 27.29 -30.47
CA GLY A 151 -13.78 26.27 -30.61
C GLY A 151 -13.74 25.60 -31.98
N ALA A 152 -13.63 26.40 -33.06
CA ALA A 152 -13.51 25.87 -34.42
C ALA A 152 -12.23 25.07 -34.65
N MET A 153 -11.09 25.55 -34.13
CA MET A 153 -9.82 24.77 -34.19
C MET A 153 -9.92 23.43 -33.45
N LEU A 154 -10.55 23.41 -32.29
CA LEU A 154 -10.73 22.17 -31.52
C LEU A 154 -11.78 21.23 -32.15
N GLU A 155 -12.76 21.81 -32.89
CA GLU A 155 -13.71 21.01 -33.65
C GLU A 155 -13.00 20.29 -34.79
N GLU A 156 -12.14 20.99 -35.55
CA GLU A 156 -11.31 20.40 -36.60
C GLU A 156 -10.37 19.35 -36.03
N TYR A 157 -9.74 19.64 -34.90
CA TYR A 157 -8.88 18.65 -34.18
C TYR A 157 -9.69 17.43 -33.77
N PHE A 158 -10.91 17.59 -33.24
CA PHE A 158 -11.78 16.46 -32.87
C PHE A 158 -12.12 15.63 -34.10
N ASP A 159 -12.55 16.26 -35.20
CA ASP A 159 -12.96 15.56 -36.42
C ASP A 159 -11.81 14.77 -37.06
N MET A 160 -10.58 15.31 -37.05
CA MET A 160 -9.42 14.66 -37.69
C MET A 160 -8.69 13.65 -36.77
N HIS A 161 -8.59 13.96 -35.47
CA HIS A 161 -7.66 13.23 -34.60
C HIS A 161 -8.34 12.41 -33.49
N ILE A 162 -9.63 12.61 -33.23
CA ILE A 162 -10.35 11.91 -32.17
C ILE A 162 -11.52 11.10 -32.72
N ALA A 163 -12.44 11.72 -33.42
CA ALA A 163 -13.68 11.09 -33.90
C ALA A 163 -13.47 9.79 -34.70
N PRO A 164 -12.46 9.67 -35.60
CA PRO A 164 -12.24 8.44 -36.37
C PRO A 164 -11.86 7.22 -35.49
N PHE A 165 -11.38 7.45 -34.26
CA PHE A 165 -10.97 6.40 -33.33
C PHE A 165 -12.01 6.11 -32.26
N LEU A 166 -13.17 6.78 -32.30
CA LEU A 166 -14.26 6.54 -31.37
C LEU A 166 -15.21 5.49 -31.89
N SER A 167 -15.72 4.64 -31.00
CA SER A 167 -16.72 3.62 -31.29
C SER A 167 -18.00 3.86 -30.50
N PRO A 168 -18.90 4.72 -30.98
CA PRO A 168 -20.14 5.03 -30.29
C PRO A 168 -21.09 3.84 -30.30
N MET A 169 -21.66 3.50 -29.16
CA MET A 169 -22.61 2.41 -28.98
C MET A 169 -23.97 2.96 -28.52
N ILE A 170 -25.06 2.29 -28.92
CA ILE A 170 -26.42 2.65 -28.51
C ILE A 170 -27.06 1.45 -27.86
N ILE A 171 -27.52 1.60 -26.62
CA ILE A 171 -28.17 0.54 -25.87
C ILE A 171 -29.64 0.41 -26.27
N GLY A 172 -30.08 -0.79 -26.63
CA GLY A 172 -31.45 -1.10 -27.03
C GLY A 172 -31.78 -2.57 -26.91
N GLN A 173 -32.99 -2.95 -27.33
CA GLN A 173 -33.45 -4.37 -27.26
C GLN A 173 -32.58 -5.33 -28.09
N GLN A 174 -32.01 -4.85 -29.21
CA GLN A 174 -31.13 -5.63 -30.08
C GLN A 174 -29.64 -5.40 -29.81
N GLN A 175 -29.32 -4.50 -28.90
CA GLN A 175 -27.96 -4.13 -28.56
C GLN A 175 -27.85 -4.15 -27.02
N PRO A 176 -27.37 -5.26 -26.44
CA PRO A 176 -27.25 -5.38 -25.00
C PRO A 176 -26.28 -4.35 -24.42
N PHE A 177 -26.34 -4.16 -23.12
CA PHE A 177 -25.40 -3.28 -22.42
C PHE A 177 -23.95 -3.79 -22.65
N PRO A 178 -23.04 -2.93 -23.15
CA PRO A 178 -21.70 -3.35 -23.47
C PRO A 178 -20.89 -3.67 -22.19
N PHE A 179 -19.89 -4.52 -22.35
CA PHE A 179 -18.90 -4.70 -21.31
C PHE A 179 -18.07 -3.39 -21.15
N LEU A 180 -18.10 -2.80 -19.97
CA LEU A 180 -17.30 -1.62 -19.63
C LEU A 180 -16.03 -2.08 -18.90
N ALA A 181 -14.87 -1.76 -19.47
CA ALA A 181 -13.58 -2.14 -18.90
C ALA A 181 -13.32 -1.41 -17.58
N ASN A 182 -12.60 -2.07 -16.69
CA ASN A 182 -12.25 -1.51 -15.36
C ASN A 182 -11.44 -0.22 -15.50
N LYS A 183 -11.85 0.82 -14.79
CA LYS A 183 -11.21 2.16 -14.71
C LYS A 183 -11.21 2.96 -16.03
N GLN A 184 -11.72 2.44 -17.13
CA GLN A 184 -11.79 3.16 -18.40
C GLN A 184 -12.86 4.26 -18.34
N LEU A 185 -12.55 5.41 -18.96
CA LEU A 185 -13.49 6.53 -19.08
C LEU A 185 -14.42 6.35 -20.28
N TYR A 186 -15.70 6.64 -20.08
CA TYR A 186 -16.75 6.60 -21.10
C TYR A 186 -17.57 7.88 -21.06
N ALA A 187 -17.93 8.43 -22.21
CA ALA A 187 -19.03 9.39 -22.30
C ALA A 187 -20.35 8.62 -22.30
N ILE A 188 -21.22 8.87 -21.32
CA ILE A 188 -22.59 8.40 -21.31
C ILE A 188 -23.51 9.52 -21.77
N VAL A 189 -24.42 9.18 -22.67
CA VAL A 189 -25.32 10.15 -23.33
C VAL A 189 -26.75 9.67 -23.23
N LEU A 190 -27.60 10.47 -22.62
CA LEU A 190 -29.05 10.25 -22.61
C LEU A 190 -29.68 11.01 -23.78
N MET A 191 -30.40 10.31 -24.61
CA MET A 191 -30.92 10.87 -25.86
C MET A 191 -32.31 10.35 -26.19
N LYS A 192 -33.02 11.09 -27.03
CA LYS A 192 -34.34 10.72 -27.56
C LYS A 192 -34.30 10.50 -29.07
N THR A 193 -35.04 9.53 -29.53
CA THR A 193 -35.34 9.37 -30.93
C THR A 193 -36.35 10.41 -31.38
N LYS A 194 -36.48 10.67 -32.69
CA LYS A 194 -37.54 11.53 -33.27
C LYS A 194 -38.96 11.10 -32.86
N LYS A 195 -39.16 9.82 -32.47
CA LYS A 195 -40.42 9.28 -31.95
C LYS A 195 -40.54 9.38 -30.42
N GLY A 196 -39.69 10.13 -29.76
CA GLY A 196 -39.71 10.36 -28.30
C GLY A 196 -39.22 9.20 -27.42
N LYS A 197 -38.68 8.10 -28.01
CA LYS A 197 -38.14 6.98 -27.22
C LYS A 197 -36.78 7.30 -26.63
N ASN A 198 -36.60 7.08 -25.34
CA ASN A 198 -35.31 7.27 -24.65
C ASN A 198 -34.31 6.19 -25.03
N LYS A 199 -33.09 6.58 -25.30
CA LYS A 199 -31.93 5.74 -25.59
C LYS A 199 -30.74 6.18 -24.72
N ILE A 200 -29.80 5.26 -24.49
CA ILE A 200 -28.51 5.54 -23.86
C ILE A 200 -27.43 5.27 -24.91
N GLY A 201 -26.55 6.25 -25.11
CA GLY A 201 -25.33 6.14 -25.88
C GLY A 201 -24.14 5.98 -24.94
N ILE A 202 -23.13 5.21 -25.33
CA ILE A 202 -21.86 5.05 -24.62
C ILE A 202 -20.73 5.18 -25.63
N VAL A 203 -19.74 6.02 -25.31
CA VAL A 203 -18.54 6.22 -26.14
C VAL A 203 -17.30 6.04 -25.28
N PRO A 204 -16.37 5.12 -25.60
CA PRO A 204 -15.06 5.08 -24.94
C PRO A 204 -14.29 6.39 -25.15
N CYS A 205 -13.79 7.00 -24.07
CA CYS A 205 -13.08 8.29 -24.10
C CYS A 205 -11.56 8.15 -24.02
N SER A 206 -11.04 6.96 -23.79
CA SER A 206 -9.59 6.74 -23.66
C SER A 206 -9.13 5.66 -24.63
N ASN A 207 -8.04 5.94 -25.34
CA ASN A 207 -7.29 4.97 -26.13
C ASN A 207 -5.80 5.37 -26.18
N SER A 208 -4.97 4.57 -26.84
CA SER A 208 -3.54 4.82 -27.00
C SER A 208 -3.19 5.76 -28.18
N VAL A 209 -4.18 6.20 -28.95
CA VAL A 209 -3.97 6.92 -30.21
C VAL A 209 -3.90 8.42 -30.02
N PHE A 210 -4.77 8.98 -29.19
CA PHE A 210 -4.81 10.43 -28.93
C PHE A 210 -4.42 10.80 -27.50
N LYS A 211 -3.84 12.00 -27.35
CA LYS A 211 -3.41 12.49 -26.02
C LYS A 211 -4.64 12.86 -25.19
N ARG A 212 -4.57 12.58 -23.90
CA ARG A 212 -5.62 12.98 -22.96
C ARG A 212 -5.57 14.46 -22.61
N LEU A 213 -4.36 15.03 -22.49
CA LEU A 213 -4.15 16.45 -22.22
C LEU A 213 -3.89 17.17 -23.55
N ILE A 214 -4.87 17.95 -24.01
CA ILE A 214 -4.88 18.66 -25.28
C ILE A 214 -4.57 20.13 -25.02
N GLU A 215 -3.45 20.63 -25.54
CA GLU A 215 -3.09 22.05 -25.43
C GLU A 215 -3.88 22.90 -26.41
N ILE A 216 -4.34 24.07 -25.97
CA ILE A 216 -5.06 25.05 -26.82
C ILE A 216 -4.00 25.78 -27.63
N PRO A 217 -4.02 25.70 -29.00
CA PRO A 217 -2.92 26.19 -29.83
C PRO A 217 -2.65 27.70 -29.68
N THR A 218 -3.68 28.50 -29.40
CA THR A 218 -3.61 29.96 -29.25
C THR A 218 -3.24 30.43 -27.85
N ARG A 219 -3.23 29.50 -26.85
CA ARG A 219 -2.97 29.81 -25.44
C ARG A 219 -1.99 28.80 -24.85
N PRO A 220 -0.67 28.97 -25.06
CA PRO A 220 0.34 28.10 -24.45
C PRO A 220 0.12 27.95 -22.93
N GLY A 221 0.28 26.74 -22.42
CA GLY A 221 0.02 26.41 -21.02
C GLY A 221 -1.47 26.26 -20.66
N THR A 222 -2.38 26.34 -21.62
CA THR A 222 -3.81 26.11 -21.41
C THR A 222 -4.21 24.78 -22.04
N PHE A 223 -4.86 23.92 -21.26
CA PHE A 223 -5.19 22.55 -21.67
C PHE A 223 -6.65 22.21 -21.48
N MET A 224 -7.14 21.25 -22.26
CA MET A 224 -8.43 20.60 -22.10
C MET A 224 -8.23 19.08 -22.02
N LEU A 225 -9.02 18.41 -21.19
CA LEU A 225 -9.02 16.95 -21.16
C LEU A 225 -9.82 16.39 -22.36
N SER A 226 -9.31 15.34 -23.00
CA SER A 226 -9.95 14.73 -24.18
C SER A 226 -11.39 14.29 -23.93
N GLU A 227 -11.67 13.76 -22.71
CA GLU A 227 -13.03 13.39 -22.32
C GLU A 227 -14.01 14.58 -22.30
N GLU A 228 -13.54 15.78 -21.98
CA GLU A 228 -14.36 17.01 -22.05
C GLU A 228 -14.63 17.43 -23.50
N LEU A 229 -13.63 17.29 -24.37
CA LEU A 229 -13.78 17.58 -25.79
C LEU A 229 -14.73 16.58 -26.46
N ILE A 230 -14.57 15.29 -26.19
CA ILE A 230 -15.47 14.22 -26.67
C ILE A 230 -16.90 14.48 -26.18
N LEU A 231 -17.06 14.81 -24.90
CA LEU A 231 -18.37 15.08 -24.34
C LEU A 231 -19.02 16.33 -24.97
N HIS A 232 -18.22 17.33 -25.36
CA HIS A 232 -18.75 18.52 -26.07
C HIS A 232 -19.29 18.15 -27.43
N PHE A 233 -18.51 17.48 -28.27
CA PHE A 233 -18.86 17.13 -29.64
C PHE A 233 -19.60 15.80 -29.79
N VAL A 234 -20.05 15.18 -28.72
CA VAL A 234 -20.73 13.88 -28.74
C VAL A 234 -22.00 13.88 -29.62
N SER A 235 -22.64 15.02 -29.84
CA SER A 235 -23.78 15.16 -30.74
C SER A 235 -23.45 14.80 -32.21
N LYS A 236 -22.20 15.05 -32.65
CA LYS A 236 -21.76 14.66 -34.00
C LYS A 236 -21.73 13.15 -34.19
N LEU A 237 -21.53 12.40 -33.09
CA LEU A 237 -21.55 10.94 -33.10
C LEU A 237 -22.96 10.33 -33.08
N TYR A 238 -23.98 11.15 -32.72
CA TYR A 238 -25.37 10.73 -32.57
C TYR A 238 -26.35 11.66 -33.28
N GLU A 239 -26.05 12.09 -34.50
CA GLU A 239 -26.82 13.07 -35.30
C GLU A 239 -28.33 12.80 -35.43
N LYS A 240 -28.72 11.51 -35.39
CA LYS A 240 -30.13 11.08 -35.51
C LYS A 240 -30.92 11.20 -34.20
N TYR A 241 -30.28 11.63 -33.11
CA TYR A 241 -30.84 11.65 -31.77
C TYR A 241 -30.73 13.05 -31.15
N GLU A 242 -31.70 13.39 -30.33
CA GLU A 242 -31.68 14.60 -29.51
C GLU A 242 -31.01 14.32 -28.17
N ILE A 243 -29.87 14.96 -27.90
CA ILE A 243 -29.13 14.80 -26.64
C ILE A 243 -29.88 15.53 -25.52
N GLN A 244 -30.20 14.81 -24.44
CA GLN A 244 -30.87 15.38 -23.27
C GLN A 244 -29.85 15.66 -22.13
N GLU A 245 -29.03 14.70 -21.81
CA GLU A 245 -28.03 14.80 -20.73
C GLU A 245 -26.80 14.02 -21.15
N LYS A 246 -25.65 14.41 -20.59
CA LYS A 246 -24.36 13.76 -20.86
C LYS A 246 -23.44 13.87 -19.65
N SER A 247 -22.66 12.81 -19.39
CA SER A 247 -21.67 12.76 -18.31
C SER A 247 -20.47 11.91 -18.74
N VAL A 248 -19.31 12.16 -18.16
CA VAL A 248 -18.25 11.14 -18.16
C VAL A 248 -18.58 10.11 -17.08
N MET A 249 -18.39 8.85 -17.40
CA MET A 249 -18.66 7.70 -16.54
C MET A 249 -17.42 6.83 -16.44
N ARG A 250 -17.22 6.20 -15.27
CA ARG A 250 -16.17 5.24 -14.99
C ARG A 250 -16.72 4.11 -14.14
N VAL A 251 -16.32 2.88 -14.44
CA VAL A 251 -16.72 1.69 -13.66
C VAL A 251 -15.50 1.13 -12.96
N ILE A 252 -15.61 0.92 -11.65
CA ILE A 252 -14.61 0.20 -10.86
C ILE A 252 -15.13 -1.23 -10.66
N ARG A 253 -14.30 -2.21 -11.01
CA ARG A 253 -14.63 -3.64 -10.90
C ARG A 253 -13.83 -4.29 -9.78
N ASN A 254 -14.37 -5.35 -9.21
CA ASN A 254 -13.61 -6.20 -8.30
C ASN A 254 -12.36 -6.73 -9.03
N ALA A 255 -11.23 -6.83 -8.33
CA ALA A 255 -9.97 -7.36 -8.83
C ALA A 255 -9.40 -8.46 -7.92
N ASP A 256 -10.15 -8.89 -6.92
CA ASP A 256 -9.74 -9.92 -5.98
C ASP A 256 -10.18 -11.29 -6.53
N ILE A 257 -9.23 -12.03 -7.10
CA ILE A 257 -9.41 -13.43 -7.51
C ILE A 257 -8.57 -14.28 -6.56
N ASP A 258 -9.17 -15.31 -5.99
CA ASP A 258 -8.44 -16.29 -5.21
C ASP A 258 -7.81 -17.34 -6.15
N ALA A 259 -6.48 -17.50 -6.03
CA ALA A 259 -5.74 -18.49 -6.83
C ALA A 259 -6.16 -19.93 -6.51
N GLY A 260 -6.72 -20.18 -5.32
CA GLY A 260 -7.21 -21.50 -4.92
C GLY A 260 -8.49 -21.97 -5.65
N SER A 261 -9.08 -21.13 -6.52
CA SER A 261 -10.28 -21.53 -7.29
C SER A 261 -9.97 -22.23 -8.61
N PHE A 262 -8.71 -22.48 -8.93
CA PHE A 262 -8.30 -23.17 -10.16
C PHE A 262 -7.64 -24.49 -9.81
N ASP A 263 -8.42 -25.57 -9.80
CA ASP A 263 -7.99 -26.96 -9.55
C ASP A 263 -7.53 -27.68 -10.83
N ASP A 264 -6.77 -27.03 -11.70
CA ASP A 264 -6.23 -27.68 -12.89
C ASP A 264 -4.78 -28.13 -12.61
N GLU A 265 -4.63 -29.37 -12.14
CA GLU A 265 -3.34 -29.95 -11.74
C GLU A 265 -2.34 -30.08 -12.91
N ASP A 266 -2.81 -29.97 -14.16
CA ASP A 266 -1.99 -30.13 -15.37
C ASP A 266 -1.42 -28.81 -15.91
N LEU A 267 -1.80 -27.65 -15.37
CA LEU A 267 -1.30 -26.34 -15.83
C LEU A 267 -0.07 -25.89 -15.01
N ASP A 268 1.02 -25.60 -15.72
CA ASP A 268 2.15 -24.85 -15.13
C ASP A 268 1.64 -23.58 -14.40
N TYR A 269 2.08 -23.39 -13.17
CA TYR A 269 1.65 -22.29 -12.28
C TYR A 269 1.76 -20.91 -12.94
N ARG A 270 2.76 -20.69 -13.79
CA ARG A 270 2.94 -19.45 -14.58
C ARG A 270 1.80 -19.25 -15.58
N ASN A 271 1.43 -20.28 -16.32
CA ASN A 271 0.32 -20.23 -17.28
C ASN A 271 -1.02 -20.00 -16.58
N MET A 272 -1.23 -20.62 -15.41
CA MET A 272 -2.40 -20.35 -14.56
C MET A 272 -2.46 -18.87 -14.16
N MET A 273 -1.36 -18.26 -13.74
CA MET A 273 -1.29 -16.84 -13.37
C MET A 273 -1.57 -15.91 -14.55
N GLU A 274 -1.09 -16.24 -15.76
CA GLU A 274 -1.43 -15.48 -16.98
C GLU A 274 -2.95 -15.50 -17.25
N HIS A 275 -3.60 -16.65 -17.09
CA HIS A 275 -5.05 -16.79 -17.22
C HIS A 275 -5.81 -15.96 -16.17
N MET A 276 -5.38 -15.99 -14.91
CA MET A 276 -5.98 -15.21 -13.84
C MET A 276 -5.91 -13.70 -14.11
N VAL A 277 -4.78 -13.19 -14.58
CA VAL A 277 -4.62 -11.77 -14.94
C VAL A 277 -5.61 -11.35 -16.02
N LYS A 278 -5.83 -12.22 -17.02
CA LYS A 278 -6.82 -11.98 -18.10
C LYS A 278 -8.26 -11.98 -17.57
N GLN A 279 -8.61 -12.86 -16.64
CA GLN A 279 -9.97 -12.96 -16.07
C GLN A 279 -10.29 -11.81 -15.11
N ARG A 280 -9.30 -11.30 -14.35
CA ARG A 280 -9.47 -10.18 -13.40
C ARG A 280 -10.20 -8.97 -13.99
N ASN A 281 -9.97 -8.68 -15.25
CA ASN A 281 -10.58 -7.55 -15.93
C ASN A 281 -12.09 -7.71 -16.18
N ARG A 282 -12.67 -8.89 -15.96
CA ARG A 282 -14.07 -9.21 -16.22
C ARG A 282 -14.93 -9.40 -14.98
N LEU A 283 -14.37 -9.16 -13.78
CA LEU A 283 -15.11 -9.32 -12.52
C LEU A 283 -16.22 -8.27 -12.35
N ASN A 284 -17.11 -8.52 -11.39
CA ASN A 284 -18.32 -7.73 -11.16
C ASN A 284 -18.02 -6.26 -10.84
N PRO A 285 -18.87 -5.31 -11.28
CA PRO A 285 -18.79 -3.93 -10.88
C PRO A 285 -18.95 -3.77 -9.37
N VAL A 286 -18.17 -2.86 -8.79
CA VAL A 286 -18.23 -2.50 -7.36
C VAL A 286 -18.78 -1.08 -7.19
N CYS A 287 -18.44 -0.18 -8.13
CA CYS A 287 -18.81 1.22 -8.06
C CYS A 287 -18.89 1.80 -9.48
N VAL A 288 -19.81 2.76 -9.66
CA VAL A 288 -19.91 3.61 -10.84
C VAL A 288 -19.70 5.06 -10.42
N GLN A 289 -18.88 5.77 -11.14
CA GLN A 289 -18.57 7.18 -10.93
C GLN A 289 -19.10 8.00 -12.13
N LEU A 290 -19.67 9.15 -11.83
CA LEU A 290 -20.14 10.13 -12.82
C LEU A 290 -19.57 11.51 -12.50
N ASN A 291 -19.05 12.23 -13.49
CA ASN A 291 -18.56 13.61 -13.25
C ASN A 291 -19.64 14.69 -13.37
N ARG A 292 -20.83 14.32 -13.84
CA ARG A 292 -21.99 15.23 -13.96
C ARG A 292 -23.25 14.47 -13.56
N LYS A 293 -24.19 15.21 -12.98
CA LYS A 293 -25.50 14.66 -12.63
C LYS A 293 -26.27 14.25 -13.89
N ILE A 294 -26.93 13.12 -13.79
CA ILE A 294 -27.94 12.65 -14.73
C ILE A 294 -29.23 12.37 -13.96
N ASN A 295 -30.37 12.29 -14.66
CA ASN A 295 -31.65 12.08 -14.01
C ASN A 295 -31.75 10.69 -13.33
N ASP A 296 -32.58 10.60 -12.28
CA ASP A 296 -32.67 9.41 -11.45
C ASP A 296 -33.17 8.17 -12.20
N LYS A 297 -33.97 8.34 -13.26
CA LYS A 297 -34.42 7.24 -14.11
C LYS A 297 -33.26 6.60 -14.89
N ALA A 298 -32.31 7.42 -15.32
CA ALA A 298 -31.10 6.95 -15.99
C ALA A 298 -30.14 6.31 -14.99
N LYS A 299 -29.97 6.91 -13.80
CA LYS A 299 -29.17 6.29 -12.72
C LYS A 299 -29.68 4.91 -12.40
N LYS A 300 -30.99 4.78 -12.15
CA LYS A 300 -31.62 3.48 -11.87
C LYS A 300 -31.34 2.49 -13.00
N LYS A 301 -31.50 2.89 -14.25
CA LYS A 301 -31.25 2.01 -15.39
C LYS A 301 -29.81 1.57 -15.49
N LEU A 302 -28.85 2.43 -15.17
CA LEU A 302 -27.41 2.09 -15.10
C LEU A 302 -27.12 1.08 -13.97
N THR A 303 -27.65 1.34 -12.77
CA THR A 303 -27.44 0.46 -11.64
C THR A 303 -28.09 -0.91 -11.86
N ASP A 304 -29.26 -0.96 -12.52
CA ASP A 304 -29.93 -2.20 -12.91
C ASP A 304 -29.09 -2.99 -13.95
N TYR A 305 -28.51 -2.31 -14.97
CA TYR A 305 -27.64 -2.97 -15.96
C TYR A 305 -26.32 -3.48 -15.39
N LEU A 306 -25.80 -2.81 -14.36
CA LEU A 306 -24.52 -3.15 -13.74
C LEU A 306 -24.69 -4.01 -12.49
N GLU A 307 -25.94 -4.33 -12.13
CA GLU A 307 -26.31 -5.15 -10.96
C GLU A 307 -25.71 -4.66 -9.65
N ILE A 308 -25.70 -3.32 -9.46
CA ILE A 308 -25.20 -2.67 -8.23
C ILE A 308 -26.31 -1.86 -7.54
N GLY A 309 -26.16 -1.68 -6.23
CA GLY A 309 -27.06 -0.83 -5.45
C GLY A 309 -26.92 0.66 -5.79
N ALA A 310 -27.99 1.43 -5.65
CA ALA A 310 -28.00 2.86 -5.98
C ALA A 310 -26.93 3.68 -5.24
N LYS A 311 -26.54 3.28 -4.01
CA LYS A 311 -25.48 3.93 -3.22
C LYS A 311 -24.06 3.72 -3.78
N HIS A 312 -23.88 2.74 -4.65
CA HIS A 312 -22.62 2.48 -5.33
C HIS A 312 -22.40 3.36 -6.58
N LEU A 313 -23.37 4.23 -6.90
CA LEU A 313 -23.21 5.27 -7.91
C LEU A 313 -22.79 6.56 -7.21
N ILE A 314 -21.55 7.00 -7.48
CA ILE A 314 -20.90 8.18 -6.86
C ILE A 314 -20.84 9.29 -7.89
N GLU A 315 -21.34 10.47 -7.51
CA GLU A 315 -21.24 11.67 -8.32
C GLU A 315 -20.09 12.54 -7.82
N GLU A 316 -19.11 12.81 -8.69
CA GLU A 316 -17.93 13.59 -8.42
C GLU A 316 -17.91 14.88 -9.25
N ARG A 317 -17.29 15.95 -8.74
CA ARG A 317 -17.10 17.21 -9.49
C ARG A 317 -15.70 17.35 -10.06
N THR A 318 -14.85 16.38 -9.83
CA THR A 318 -13.46 16.34 -10.30
C THR A 318 -13.35 15.41 -11.51
N PRO A 319 -12.25 15.46 -12.27
CA PRO A 319 -11.94 14.40 -13.24
C PRO A 319 -11.95 13.03 -12.56
N LEU A 320 -12.62 12.06 -13.17
CA LEU A 320 -12.78 10.71 -12.61
C LEU A 320 -11.47 9.89 -12.59
N ASP A 321 -10.49 10.34 -13.34
CA ASP A 321 -9.14 9.79 -13.36
C ASP A 321 -8.14 10.93 -13.28
N MET A 322 -7.34 10.96 -12.21
CA MET A 322 -6.35 11.99 -11.95
C MET A 322 -4.98 11.70 -12.60
N SER A 323 -4.84 10.65 -13.41
CA SER A 323 -3.55 10.29 -14.04
C SER A 323 -3.02 11.34 -15.03
N PHE A 324 -3.86 12.25 -15.53
CA PHE A 324 -3.42 13.39 -16.34
C PHE A 324 -2.39 14.29 -15.63
N VAL A 325 -2.37 14.28 -14.31
CA VAL A 325 -1.39 15.00 -13.47
C VAL A 325 0.04 14.63 -13.84
N PHE A 326 0.32 13.35 -14.15
CA PHE A 326 1.67 12.92 -14.55
C PHE A 326 2.09 13.48 -15.92
N GLN A 327 1.13 13.71 -16.84
CA GLN A 327 1.41 14.42 -18.08
C GLN A 327 1.65 15.91 -17.81
N LEU A 328 0.92 16.49 -16.86
CA LEU A 328 1.06 17.88 -16.44
C LEU A 328 2.41 18.15 -15.78
N GLN A 329 2.95 17.19 -15.00
CA GLN A 329 4.29 17.29 -14.42
C GLN A 329 5.39 17.48 -15.48
N ASN A 330 5.24 16.85 -16.66
CA ASN A 330 6.17 17.07 -17.77
C ASN A 330 6.12 18.53 -18.30
N VAL A 331 4.97 19.18 -18.23
CA VAL A 331 4.82 20.60 -18.58
C VAL A 331 5.46 21.49 -17.51
N LEU A 332 5.32 21.10 -16.23
CA LEU A 332 5.81 21.87 -15.08
C LEU A 332 7.32 21.71 -14.82
N LYS A 333 8.01 20.73 -15.42
CA LYS A 333 9.42 20.38 -15.12
C LYS A 333 10.42 21.56 -15.21
N ASN A 334 10.08 22.61 -15.98
CA ASN A 334 10.90 23.80 -16.10
C ASN A 334 10.66 24.84 -14.99
N LYS A 335 9.82 24.51 -13.99
CA LYS A 335 9.47 25.30 -12.80
C LYS A 335 9.89 24.57 -11.53
N PRO A 336 11.17 24.49 -11.22
CA PRO A 336 11.69 23.66 -10.12
C PRO A 336 11.14 24.08 -8.74
N GLU A 337 10.71 25.32 -8.59
CA GLU A 337 10.07 25.86 -7.38
C GLU A 337 8.72 25.18 -7.05
N LEU A 338 8.09 24.51 -8.02
CA LEU A 338 6.84 23.78 -7.84
C LEU A 338 7.03 22.33 -7.38
N PHE A 339 8.27 21.89 -7.25
CA PHE A 339 8.67 20.53 -6.83
C PHE A 339 9.47 20.58 -5.53
N TYR A 340 9.54 19.45 -4.83
CA TYR A 340 10.51 19.31 -3.76
C TYR A 340 11.93 19.52 -4.29
N LYS A 341 12.80 20.13 -3.46
CA LYS A 341 14.24 20.20 -3.74
C LYS A 341 14.74 18.80 -4.09
N LYS A 342 15.40 18.67 -5.23
CA LYS A 342 15.93 17.37 -5.66
C LYS A 342 16.93 16.84 -4.62
N ARG A 343 16.64 15.63 -4.13
CA ARG A 343 17.53 14.89 -3.22
C ARG A 343 18.03 13.64 -3.94
N VAL A 344 19.27 13.26 -3.67
CA VAL A 344 19.92 12.08 -4.26
C VAL A 344 20.40 11.20 -3.11
N PRO A 345 20.14 9.88 -3.14
CA PRO A 345 20.67 8.97 -2.12
C PRO A 345 22.19 9.10 -2.01
N GLN A 346 22.68 9.26 -0.79
CA GLN A 346 24.10 9.49 -0.53
C GLN A 346 24.89 8.17 -0.38
N PRO A 347 26.21 8.16 -0.59
CA PRO A 347 27.05 7.03 -0.17
C PRO A 347 26.90 6.79 1.34
N SER A 348 26.86 5.53 1.75
CA SER A 348 26.89 5.20 3.17
C SER A 348 28.30 5.38 3.74
N LYS A 349 28.42 6.04 4.88
CA LYS A 349 29.69 6.13 5.62
C LYS A 349 30.14 4.78 6.19
N GLU A 350 29.24 3.80 6.24
CA GLU A 350 29.52 2.50 6.85
C GLU A 350 30.31 1.57 5.93
N ILE A 351 30.31 1.83 4.61
CA ILE A 351 30.95 1.00 3.59
C ILE A 351 31.74 1.86 2.61
N SER A 352 33.01 1.55 2.43
CA SER A 352 33.85 2.12 1.38
C SER A 352 33.56 1.42 0.04
N MET A 353 33.17 2.20 -0.95
CA MET A 353 32.99 1.70 -2.33
C MET A 353 34.32 1.52 -3.10
N ASN A 354 35.45 1.94 -2.53
CA ASN A 354 36.77 1.79 -3.10
C ASN A 354 37.42 0.42 -2.75
N GLU A 355 36.79 -0.32 -1.85
CA GLU A 355 37.25 -1.63 -1.41
C GLU A 355 36.17 -2.70 -1.68
N LYS A 356 36.55 -3.97 -1.69
CA LYS A 356 35.61 -5.07 -1.76
C LYS A 356 34.63 -5.01 -0.60
N ILE A 357 33.34 -5.26 -0.87
CA ILE A 357 32.24 -5.12 0.10
C ILE A 357 32.24 -6.30 1.08
N ILE A 358 32.37 -7.52 0.57
CA ILE A 358 32.28 -8.75 1.40
C ILE A 358 33.28 -8.73 2.57
N PRO A 359 34.59 -8.42 2.39
CA PRO A 359 35.52 -8.33 3.50
C PRO A 359 35.21 -7.24 4.56
N GLN A 360 34.45 -6.20 4.17
CA GLN A 360 34.00 -5.18 5.13
C GLN A 360 32.85 -5.70 5.99
N ILE A 361 31.91 -6.45 5.39
CA ILE A 361 30.79 -7.09 6.10
C ILE A 361 31.29 -8.19 7.06
N GLU A 362 32.37 -8.90 6.71
CA GLU A 362 32.98 -9.90 7.61
C GLU A 362 33.55 -9.27 8.91
N LYS A 363 33.84 -7.96 8.88
CA LYS A 363 34.38 -7.23 10.04
C LYS A 363 33.30 -6.62 10.94
N LYS A 364 32.18 -6.18 10.37
CA LYS A 364 31.06 -5.54 11.09
C LYS A 364 29.76 -5.67 10.31
N ASP A 365 28.66 -5.72 11.01
CA ASP A 365 27.34 -5.61 10.42
C ASP A 365 27.11 -4.18 9.86
N VAL A 366 26.28 -4.06 8.82
CA VAL A 366 25.94 -2.80 8.21
C VAL A 366 24.45 -2.67 8.03
N VAL A 367 23.91 -1.51 8.40
CA VAL A 367 22.53 -1.11 8.10
C VAL A 367 22.55 0.03 7.09
N LEU A 368 21.90 -0.15 5.95
CA LEU A 368 21.63 0.90 4.98
C LEU A 368 20.20 1.43 5.17
N SER A 369 20.03 2.75 5.09
CA SER A 369 18.75 3.43 5.26
C SER A 369 18.32 4.13 3.98
N TYR A 370 17.34 3.55 3.27
CA TYR A 370 16.77 4.14 2.05
C TYR A 370 15.64 5.14 2.40
N PRO A 371 15.41 6.18 1.58
CA PRO A 371 16.10 6.60 0.37
C PRO A 371 17.31 7.52 0.65
N PHE A 372 17.70 7.71 1.90
CA PHE A 372 18.74 8.62 2.35
C PHE A 372 20.10 8.16 1.87
N GLU A 373 20.35 6.86 1.93
CA GLU A 373 21.53 6.20 1.41
C GLU A 373 21.22 5.39 0.15
N SER A 374 22.27 5.15 -0.64
CA SER A 374 22.18 4.41 -1.89
C SER A 374 22.09 2.91 -1.67
N MET A 375 21.31 2.21 -2.51
CA MET A 375 21.31 0.74 -2.61
C MET A 375 22.59 0.20 -3.27
N ARG A 376 23.49 1.05 -3.79
CA ARG A 376 24.67 0.64 -4.54
C ARG A 376 25.58 -0.33 -3.77
N PRO A 377 25.83 -0.19 -2.44
CA PRO A 377 26.66 -1.15 -1.70
C PRO A 377 26.10 -2.58 -1.76
N PHE A 378 24.79 -2.76 -1.64
CA PHE A 378 24.16 -4.07 -1.76
C PHE A 378 24.30 -4.65 -3.18
N ILE A 379 24.08 -3.83 -4.22
CA ILE A 379 24.25 -4.27 -5.61
C ILE A 379 25.71 -4.65 -5.87
N SER A 380 26.67 -3.86 -5.40
CA SER A 380 28.09 -4.17 -5.56
C SER A 380 28.53 -5.42 -4.81
N MET A 381 27.92 -5.70 -3.63
CA MET A 381 28.13 -6.97 -2.94
C MET A 381 27.66 -8.16 -3.77
N LEU A 382 26.54 -8.05 -4.46
CA LEU A 382 26.06 -9.10 -5.37
C LEU A 382 26.96 -9.26 -6.60
N GLU A 383 27.41 -8.14 -7.20
CA GLU A 383 28.35 -8.13 -8.33
C GLU A 383 29.69 -8.79 -7.93
N GLU A 384 30.18 -8.51 -6.72
CA GLU A 384 31.35 -9.17 -6.14
C GLU A 384 31.11 -10.67 -5.97
N ALA A 385 29.96 -11.05 -5.37
CA ALA A 385 29.60 -12.44 -5.15
C ALA A 385 29.41 -13.22 -6.47
N ALA A 386 28.91 -12.61 -7.52
CA ALA A 386 28.75 -13.24 -8.83
C ALA A 386 30.10 -13.64 -9.46
N SER A 387 31.18 -12.91 -9.18
CA SER A 387 32.52 -13.14 -9.73
C SER A 387 33.50 -13.83 -8.76
N ASP A 388 33.24 -13.81 -7.44
CA ASP A 388 34.13 -14.40 -6.43
C ASP A 388 34.15 -15.95 -6.52
N PRO A 389 35.30 -16.60 -6.80
CA PRO A 389 35.42 -18.06 -6.91
C PRO A 389 35.09 -18.79 -5.60
N THR A 390 35.14 -18.14 -4.43
CA THR A 390 34.78 -18.73 -3.15
C THR A 390 33.27 -18.81 -2.93
N VAL A 391 32.48 -18.03 -3.66
CA VAL A 391 31.03 -18.09 -3.61
C VAL A 391 30.53 -19.31 -4.36
N VAL A 392 29.76 -20.17 -3.69
CA VAL A 392 29.19 -21.39 -4.27
C VAL A 392 27.72 -21.25 -4.59
N SER A 393 26.96 -20.45 -3.81
CA SER A 393 25.56 -20.21 -4.11
C SER A 393 25.08 -18.82 -3.70
N ILE A 394 24.07 -18.32 -4.44
CA ILE A 394 23.29 -17.12 -4.12
C ILE A 394 21.82 -17.50 -4.12
N LYS A 395 21.13 -17.26 -3.00
CA LYS A 395 19.70 -17.54 -2.83
C LYS A 395 18.96 -16.26 -2.50
N MET A 396 17.85 -16.00 -3.20
CA MET A 396 17.15 -14.70 -3.06
C MET A 396 15.64 -14.83 -3.22
N THR A 397 14.87 -14.04 -2.45
CA THR A 397 13.42 -13.91 -2.60
C THR A 397 13.08 -12.63 -3.33
N LEU A 398 12.31 -12.70 -4.42
CA LEU A 398 11.87 -11.55 -5.22
C LEU A 398 10.34 -11.43 -5.18
N TYR A 399 9.84 -10.25 -4.81
CA TYR A 399 8.40 -9.95 -4.74
C TYR A 399 7.98 -8.90 -5.78
N ARG A 400 8.65 -7.77 -5.82
CA ARG A 400 8.49 -6.68 -6.80
C ARG A 400 9.84 -6.17 -7.23
N VAL A 401 10.13 -6.27 -8.49
CA VAL A 401 11.44 -5.92 -9.06
C VAL A 401 11.26 -4.75 -10.03
N ALA A 402 12.31 -3.94 -10.18
CA ALA A 402 12.30 -2.88 -11.18
C ALA A 402 12.34 -3.48 -12.60
N ASP A 403 11.67 -2.81 -13.55
CA ASP A 403 11.88 -3.06 -14.96
C ASP A 403 13.38 -2.80 -15.30
N ARG A 404 14.07 -3.76 -15.90
CA ARG A 404 15.53 -3.77 -16.14
C ARG A 404 16.34 -3.63 -14.85
N SER A 405 16.04 -4.47 -13.86
CA SER A 405 16.73 -4.50 -12.57
C SER A 405 18.18 -4.97 -12.70
N LYS A 406 19.11 -4.18 -12.12
CA LYS A 406 20.52 -4.56 -12.03
C LYS A 406 20.74 -5.80 -11.17
N ILE A 407 19.90 -5.98 -10.14
CA ILE A 407 19.91 -7.17 -9.28
C ILE A 407 19.63 -8.43 -10.11
N VAL A 408 18.61 -8.40 -10.97
CA VAL A 408 18.28 -9.53 -11.86
C VAL A 408 19.42 -9.82 -12.84
N GLU A 409 20.01 -8.79 -13.44
CA GLU A 409 21.18 -8.93 -14.33
C GLU A 409 22.35 -9.58 -13.62
N THR A 410 22.62 -9.19 -12.36
CA THR A 410 23.72 -9.75 -11.57
C THR A 410 23.46 -11.22 -11.15
N LEU A 411 22.19 -11.60 -10.89
CA LEU A 411 21.84 -13.00 -10.62
C LEU A 411 22.03 -13.88 -11.88
N ILE A 412 21.71 -13.35 -13.06
CA ILE A 412 21.97 -14.00 -14.34
C ILE A 412 23.50 -14.19 -14.52
N GLU A 413 24.28 -13.15 -14.35
CA GLU A 413 25.75 -13.19 -14.41
C GLU A 413 26.33 -14.24 -13.44
N ALA A 414 25.81 -14.31 -12.22
CA ALA A 414 26.24 -15.31 -11.23
C ALA A 414 25.97 -16.75 -11.74
N ALA A 415 24.81 -17.01 -12.33
CA ALA A 415 24.48 -18.33 -12.88
C ALA A 415 25.39 -18.68 -14.08
N GLU A 416 25.61 -17.72 -14.98
CA GLU A 416 26.53 -17.87 -16.12
C GLU A 416 27.98 -18.12 -15.66
N ASN A 417 28.40 -17.57 -14.52
CA ASN A 417 29.68 -17.83 -13.85
C ASN A 417 29.73 -19.16 -13.07
N GLY A 418 28.70 -20.01 -13.21
CA GLY A 418 28.65 -21.34 -12.63
C GLY A 418 28.29 -21.41 -11.15
N LYS A 419 27.70 -20.34 -10.56
CA LYS A 419 27.17 -20.35 -9.21
C LYS A 419 25.81 -21.06 -9.17
N GLU A 420 25.50 -21.74 -8.05
CA GLU A 420 24.12 -22.16 -7.78
C GLU A 420 23.29 -20.93 -7.46
N VAL A 421 22.39 -20.54 -8.36
CA VAL A 421 21.50 -19.39 -8.14
C VAL A 421 20.06 -19.87 -7.99
N ILE A 422 19.48 -19.65 -6.79
CA ILE A 422 18.11 -20.05 -6.47
C ILE A 422 17.30 -18.77 -6.20
N VAL A 423 16.27 -18.55 -7.01
CA VAL A 423 15.44 -17.37 -6.92
C VAL A 423 13.99 -17.78 -6.67
N LEU A 424 13.45 -17.38 -5.54
CA LEU A 424 12.00 -17.46 -5.33
C LEU A 424 11.33 -16.21 -5.88
N VAL A 425 10.45 -16.41 -6.85
CA VAL A 425 9.66 -15.35 -7.49
C VAL A 425 8.20 -15.46 -7.05
N GLU A 426 7.67 -14.46 -6.36
CA GLU A 426 6.27 -14.42 -5.97
C GLU A 426 5.42 -13.85 -7.13
N LEU A 427 4.80 -14.74 -7.91
CA LEU A 427 3.98 -14.35 -9.08
C LEU A 427 2.65 -13.69 -8.68
N ARG A 428 2.16 -13.88 -7.44
CA ARG A 428 0.92 -13.28 -6.93
C ARG A 428 1.12 -11.86 -6.36
N ALA A 429 2.20 -11.15 -6.76
CA ALA A 429 2.40 -9.75 -6.44
C ALA A 429 1.39 -8.90 -7.24
N ARG A 430 0.31 -8.45 -6.59
CA ARG A 430 -0.81 -7.74 -7.26
C ARG A 430 -0.33 -6.58 -8.11
N PHE A 431 -0.80 -6.54 -9.36
CA PHE A 431 -0.49 -5.54 -10.39
C PHE A 431 0.94 -5.56 -10.95
N ASP A 432 1.80 -6.45 -10.45
CA ASP A 432 3.17 -6.68 -10.96
C ASP A 432 3.33 -8.08 -11.58
N GLU A 433 2.24 -8.84 -11.70
CA GLU A 433 2.26 -10.23 -12.14
C GLU A 433 2.93 -10.39 -13.51
N ALA A 434 2.58 -9.54 -14.47
CA ALA A 434 3.13 -9.60 -15.83
C ALA A 434 4.65 -9.34 -15.85
N ASN A 435 5.14 -8.37 -15.09
CA ASN A 435 6.57 -8.08 -14.95
C ASN A 435 7.31 -9.25 -14.30
N ASN A 436 6.75 -9.84 -13.24
CA ASN A 436 7.37 -10.97 -12.55
C ASN A 436 7.41 -12.23 -13.42
N ILE A 437 6.39 -12.46 -14.26
CA ILE A 437 6.38 -13.55 -15.22
C ILE A 437 7.49 -13.38 -16.28
N GLU A 438 7.64 -12.18 -16.85
CA GLU A 438 8.67 -11.89 -17.85
C GLU A 438 10.08 -12.02 -17.25
N MET A 439 10.29 -11.49 -16.05
CA MET A 439 11.56 -11.63 -15.33
C MET A 439 11.90 -13.10 -15.04
N SER A 440 10.90 -13.91 -14.66
CA SER A 440 11.13 -15.33 -14.37
C SER A 440 11.63 -16.09 -15.58
N LYS A 441 11.12 -15.81 -16.79
CA LYS A 441 11.59 -16.42 -18.05
C LYS A 441 13.08 -16.13 -18.28
N ARG A 442 13.51 -14.88 -18.10
CA ARG A 442 14.90 -14.47 -18.29
C ARG A 442 15.86 -15.18 -17.31
N LEU A 443 15.46 -15.30 -16.04
CA LEU A 443 16.27 -16.01 -15.03
C LEU A 443 16.39 -17.50 -15.34
N GLU A 444 15.29 -18.14 -15.76
CA GLU A 444 15.26 -19.55 -16.12
C GLU A 444 16.16 -19.85 -17.35
N GLU A 445 16.07 -19.02 -18.38
CA GLU A 445 16.92 -19.11 -19.59
C GLU A 445 18.40 -18.99 -19.27
N ALA A 446 18.78 -18.24 -18.23
CA ALA A 446 20.16 -18.11 -17.76
C ALA A 446 20.64 -19.26 -16.87
N GLY A 447 19.77 -20.24 -16.56
CA GLY A 447 20.10 -21.41 -15.73
C GLY A 447 19.89 -21.20 -14.23
N CYS A 448 19.20 -20.15 -13.80
CA CYS A 448 18.79 -20.01 -12.39
C CYS A 448 17.71 -21.03 -12.04
N GLN A 449 17.78 -21.61 -10.85
CA GLN A 449 16.70 -22.43 -10.31
C GLN A 449 15.59 -21.53 -9.76
N LEU A 450 14.38 -21.65 -10.30
CA LEU A 450 13.23 -20.84 -9.88
C LEU A 450 12.30 -21.59 -8.94
N LEU A 451 11.78 -20.86 -7.94
CA LEU A 451 10.72 -21.31 -7.06
C LEU A 451 9.55 -20.30 -7.18
N TYR A 452 8.33 -20.79 -7.39
CA TYR A 452 7.14 -19.95 -7.59
C TYR A 452 6.26 -19.84 -6.34
N GLY A 453 6.89 -19.52 -5.20
CA GLY A 453 6.20 -19.38 -3.93
C GLY A 453 5.80 -20.72 -3.30
N LEU A 454 4.85 -20.66 -2.35
CA LEU A 454 4.22 -21.81 -1.71
C LEU A 454 2.73 -21.80 -2.02
N GLY A 455 2.10 -22.96 -2.22
CA GLY A 455 0.69 -23.06 -2.61
C GLY A 455 -0.24 -22.19 -1.77
N GLU A 456 -0.27 -22.39 -0.46
CA GLU A 456 -1.14 -21.67 0.47
C GLU A 456 -0.55 -20.34 0.98
N TYR A 457 0.77 -20.19 1.01
CA TYR A 457 1.46 -19.04 1.60
C TYR A 457 2.09 -18.14 0.53
N LYS A 458 1.87 -16.83 0.63
CA LYS A 458 2.64 -15.86 -0.18
C LYS A 458 3.99 -15.61 0.47
N VAL A 459 5.06 -15.64 -0.32
CA VAL A 459 6.39 -15.28 0.17
C VAL A 459 6.59 -13.78 0.04
N HIS A 460 6.74 -13.10 1.18
CA HIS A 460 6.89 -11.65 1.24
C HIS A 460 8.19 -11.22 1.95
N SER A 461 9.00 -12.17 2.42
CA SER A 461 10.32 -11.89 2.97
C SER A 461 11.24 -11.22 1.93
N LYS A 462 12.20 -10.42 2.39
CA LYS A 462 13.27 -9.84 1.59
C LYS A 462 14.57 -10.38 2.15
N LEU A 463 15.00 -11.51 1.61
CA LEU A 463 16.09 -12.29 2.08
C LEU A 463 17.03 -12.64 0.93
N CYS A 464 18.30 -12.33 1.10
CA CYS A 464 19.39 -12.75 0.22
C CYS A 464 20.45 -13.47 1.04
N LEU A 465 20.84 -14.66 0.61
CA LEU A 465 21.87 -15.48 1.24
C LEU A 465 22.96 -15.80 0.24
N ILE A 466 24.18 -15.39 0.54
CA ILE A 466 25.41 -15.75 -0.19
C ILE A 466 26.14 -16.79 0.63
N THR A 467 26.39 -17.97 0.04
CA THR A 467 27.16 -19.05 0.66
C THR A 467 28.54 -19.10 0.04
N ARG A 468 29.56 -19.08 0.86
CA ARG A 468 30.97 -19.19 0.47
C ARG A 468 31.58 -20.50 0.99
N SER A 469 32.52 -21.03 0.24
CA SER A 469 33.32 -22.18 0.64
C SER A 469 34.80 -21.84 0.59
N VAL A 470 35.45 -21.80 1.74
CA VAL A 470 36.89 -21.53 1.85
C VAL A 470 37.51 -22.68 2.66
N ASN A 471 38.48 -23.39 2.09
CA ASN A 471 39.15 -24.53 2.74
C ASN A 471 38.16 -25.61 3.27
N ASN A 472 37.10 -25.91 2.49
CA ASN A 472 36.01 -26.83 2.85
C ASN A 472 35.18 -26.39 4.05
N THR A 473 35.26 -25.11 4.45
CA THR A 473 34.39 -24.52 5.48
C THR A 473 33.39 -23.58 4.81
N PHE A 474 32.11 -23.76 5.09
CA PHE A 474 31.07 -22.87 4.61
C PHE A 474 30.92 -21.66 5.52
N SER A 475 30.71 -20.52 4.93
CA SER A 475 30.35 -19.29 5.61
C SER A 475 29.22 -18.57 4.88
N TYR A 476 28.47 -17.76 5.62
CA TYR A 476 27.29 -17.07 5.12
C TYR A 476 27.46 -15.56 5.20
N ILE A 477 26.94 -14.87 4.17
CA ILE A 477 26.65 -13.46 4.21
C ILE A 477 25.15 -13.33 3.92
N THR A 478 24.43 -12.68 4.82
CA THR A 478 22.98 -12.57 4.74
C THR A 478 22.58 -11.12 4.66
N GLN A 479 21.73 -10.78 3.71
CA GLN A 479 21.08 -9.48 3.68
C GLN A 479 19.58 -9.66 3.93
N ILE A 480 19.03 -8.88 4.86
CA ILE A 480 17.63 -8.85 5.21
C ILE A 480 17.11 -7.42 5.03
N GLY A 481 16.01 -7.26 4.26
CA GLY A 481 15.42 -5.97 3.99
C GLY A 481 14.00 -5.82 4.55
N THR A 482 13.62 -4.59 4.89
CA THR A 482 12.22 -4.26 5.17
C THR A 482 11.44 -4.01 3.88
N GLY A 483 12.13 -3.55 2.82
CA GLY A 483 11.59 -3.20 1.51
C GLY A 483 12.00 -4.13 0.39
N ASN A 484 11.29 -4.03 -0.74
CA ASN A 484 11.53 -4.87 -1.92
C ASN A 484 12.89 -4.57 -2.58
N TYR A 485 13.42 -5.55 -3.28
CA TYR A 485 14.59 -5.42 -4.15
C TYR A 485 14.23 -4.67 -5.44
N ASN A 486 14.06 -3.35 -5.32
CA ASN A 486 13.61 -2.52 -6.43
C ASN A 486 14.31 -1.16 -6.36
N GLU A 487 15.22 -0.91 -7.30
CA GLU A 487 16.09 0.26 -7.35
C GLU A 487 15.32 1.58 -7.56
N LYS A 488 14.10 1.51 -8.12
CA LYS A 488 13.23 2.70 -8.29
C LYS A 488 12.53 3.04 -6.98
N THR A 489 11.93 2.04 -6.33
CA THR A 489 11.17 2.27 -5.09
C THR A 489 12.07 2.57 -3.90
N SER A 490 13.32 2.08 -3.88
CA SER A 490 14.30 2.43 -2.85
C SER A 490 14.66 3.93 -2.80
N ARG A 491 14.30 4.70 -3.83
CA ARG A 491 14.45 6.16 -3.86
C ARG A 491 13.20 6.92 -3.39
N LEU A 492 12.12 6.22 -3.14
CA LEU A 492 10.80 6.78 -2.83
C LEU A 492 10.22 6.29 -1.50
N TYR A 493 10.72 5.17 -0.98
CA TYR A 493 10.24 4.52 0.24
C TYR A 493 11.33 4.53 1.30
N THR A 494 10.93 4.79 2.54
CA THR A 494 11.85 4.59 3.68
C THR A 494 11.94 3.11 3.98
N ASP A 495 13.12 2.53 3.87
CA ASP A 495 13.38 1.12 4.16
C ASP A 495 14.74 0.93 4.78
N LEU A 496 14.92 -0.20 5.49
CA LEU A 496 16.17 -0.60 6.10
C LEU A 496 16.67 -1.90 5.46
N SER A 497 17.98 -2.01 5.36
CA SER A 497 18.67 -3.17 4.81
C SER A 497 19.85 -3.54 5.73
N LEU A 498 19.72 -4.63 6.46
CA LEU A 498 20.79 -5.21 7.30
C LEU A 498 21.62 -6.17 6.45
N ILE A 499 22.93 -6.02 6.46
CA ILE A 499 23.88 -6.93 5.84
C ILE A 499 24.81 -7.43 6.96
N THR A 500 24.87 -8.75 7.15
CA THR A 500 25.60 -9.38 8.25
C THR A 500 26.33 -10.65 7.81
N ALA A 501 27.49 -10.90 8.42
CA ALA A 501 28.21 -12.16 8.33
C ALA A 501 27.97 -13.07 9.54
N ASN A 502 26.95 -12.79 10.35
CA ASN A 502 26.59 -13.64 11.49
C ASN A 502 26.15 -15.02 11.01
N GLN A 503 26.88 -16.06 11.46
CA GLN A 503 26.69 -17.43 10.97
C GLN A 503 25.40 -18.07 11.46
N GLU A 504 24.87 -17.69 12.62
CA GLU A 504 23.58 -18.19 13.12
C GLU A 504 22.41 -17.61 12.31
N ILE A 505 22.46 -16.33 12.00
CA ILE A 505 21.48 -15.68 11.06
C ILE A 505 21.57 -16.34 9.68
N GLY A 506 22.79 -16.61 9.21
CA GLY A 506 23.02 -17.28 7.92
C GLY A 506 22.49 -18.71 7.90
N ALA A 507 22.66 -19.46 8.98
CA ALA A 507 22.14 -20.83 9.11
C ALA A 507 20.59 -20.84 9.13
N ASP A 508 19.95 -19.92 9.85
CA ASP A 508 18.50 -19.76 9.83
C ASP A 508 17.99 -19.39 8.41
N ALA A 509 18.68 -18.48 7.72
CA ALA A 509 18.37 -18.13 6.35
C ALA A 509 18.50 -19.33 5.39
N ALA A 510 19.54 -20.15 5.56
CA ALA A 510 19.71 -21.37 4.79
C ALA A 510 18.59 -22.38 5.05
N ALA A 511 18.15 -22.52 6.31
CA ALA A 511 17.01 -23.37 6.69
C ALA A 511 15.70 -22.87 6.05
N VAL A 512 15.48 -21.54 6.01
CA VAL A 512 14.32 -20.94 5.33
C VAL A 512 14.32 -21.31 3.84
N PHE A 513 15.43 -21.12 3.14
CA PHE A 513 15.52 -21.49 1.71
C PHE A 513 15.36 -23.00 1.47
N ALA A 514 15.92 -23.84 2.36
CA ALA A 514 15.77 -25.29 2.27
C ALA A 514 14.31 -25.75 2.46
N ALA A 515 13.57 -25.13 3.37
CA ALA A 515 12.15 -25.37 3.53
C ALA A 515 11.36 -24.91 2.29
N LEU A 516 11.61 -23.70 1.80
CA LEU A 516 10.96 -23.16 0.61
C LEU A 516 11.16 -24.03 -0.64
N GLN A 517 12.35 -24.61 -0.80
CA GLN A 517 12.65 -25.57 -1.90
C GLN A 517 11.83 -26.86 -1.82
N LYS A 518 11.40 -27.25 -0.62
CA LYS A 518 10.54 -28.43 -0.39
C LYS A 518 9.05 -28.10 -0.44
N GLY A 519 8.69 -26.83 -0.63
CA GLY A 519 7.30 -26.36 -0.55
C GLY A 519 6.78 -26.24 0.89
N GLU A 520 7.68 -26.09 1.87
CA GLU A 520 7.41 -26.07 3.31
C GLU A 520 7.77 -24.72 3.95
N THR A 521 7.39 -24.54 5.21
CA THR A 521 7.81 -23.44 6.07
C THR A 521 8.61 -23.96 7.25
N VAL A 522 9.51 -23.14 7.83
CA VAL A 522 10.26 -23.55 9.02
C VAL A 522 9.37 -23.54 10.26
N ASP A 523 9.50 -24.54 11.12
CA ASP A 523 8.76 -24.64 12.38
C ASP A 523 9.41 -23.82 13.50
N SER A 524 10.71 -23.64 13.46
CA SER A 524 11.48 -22.88 14.44
C SER A 524 12.75 -22.31 13.83
N SER A 525 13.29 -21.26 14.44
CA SER A 525 14.54 -20.60 14.08
C SER A 525 15.24 -20.09 15.36
N ASN A 526 16.55 -19.94 15.32
CA ASN A 526 17.32 -19.51 16.48
C ASN A 526 17.32 -17.99 16.63
N GLN A 527 17.74 -17.29 15.60
CA GLN A 527 17.88 -15.82 15.56
C GLN A 527 16.73 -15.14 14.80
N LEU A 528 16.40 -15.62 13.60
CA LEU A 528 15.33 -15.05 12.80
C LEU A 528 13.95 -15.34 13.40
N LEU A 529 13.03 -14.40 13.25
CA LEU A 529 11.61 -14.66 13.51
C LEU A 529 10.93 -14.90 12.16
N VAL A 530 10.45 -16.11 11.94
CA VAL A 530 9.88 -16.51 10.65
C VAL A 530 8.39 -16.80 10.79
N ALA A 531 7.57 -16.11 9.99
CA ALA A 531 6.16 -16.44 9.84
C ALA A 531 6.01 -17.57 8.78
N PRO A 532 4.94 -18.42 8.91
CA PRO A 532 3.79 -18.29 9.82
C PRO A 532 4.01 -18.86 11.23
N ASN A 533 5.02 -19.70 11.46
CA ASN A 533 5.04 -20.60 12.63
C ASN A 533 5.63 -19.98 13.90
N CYS A 534 6.67 -19.12 13.81
CA CYS A 534 7.32 -18.64 15.02
C CYS A 534 7.31 -17.11 15.23
N LEU A 535 7.06 -16.29 14.22
CA LEU A 535 7.12 -14.82 14.35
C LEU A 535 6.13 -14.28 15.38
N GLN A 536 4.84 -14.64 15.28
CA GLN A 536 3.80 -14.10 16.16
C GLN A 536 4.03 -14.50 17.63
N ASN A 537 4.30 -15.78 17.89
CA ASN A 537 4.50 -16.28 19.24
C ASN A 537 5.71 -15.62 19.92
N ARG A 538 6.80 -15.41 19.18
CA ARG A 538 8.01 -14.75 19.70
C ARG A 538 7.74 -13.27 20.01
N ILE A 539 6.95 -12.56 19.18
CA ILE A 539 6.53 -11.18 19.46
C ILE A 539 5.68 -11.13 20.74
N LEU A 540 4.69 -12.01 20.90
CA LEU A 540 3.86 -12.08 22.09
C LEU A 540 4.72 -12.35 23.34
N SER A 541 5.67 -13.28 23.26
CA SER A 541 6.60 -13.59 24.37
C SER A 541 7.48 -12.40 24.75
N MET A 542 7.99 -11.63 23.76
CA MET A 542 8.78 -10.44 24.05
C MET A 542 7.96 -9.31 24.68
N ILE A 543 6.66 -9.20 24.37
CA ILE A 543 5.76 -8.28 25.06
C ILE A 543 5.50 -8.76 26.49
N ASP A 544 5.34 -10.08 26.73
CA ASP A 544 5.22 -10.67 28.08
C ASP A 544 6.46 -10.40 28.95
N GLU A 545 7.66 -10.48 28.38
CA GLU A 545 8.89 -10.10 29.07
C GLU A 545 8.84 -8.64 29.57
N GLN A 546 8.24 -7.72 28.79
CA GLN A 546 8.10 -6.32 29.22
C GLN A 546 7.03 -6.14 30.31
N ILE A 547 5.96 -6.93 30.26
CA ILE A 547 4.95 -6.97 31.33
C ILE A 547 5.59 -7.47 32.62
N ASP A 548 6.42 -8.49 32.56
CA ASP A 548 7.08 -9.07 33.73
C ASP A 548 8.13 -8.13 34.32
N LYS A 549 8.86 -7.35 33.51
CA LYS A 549 9.72 -6.26 33.99
C LYS A 549 8.94 -5.26 34.83
N VAL A 550 7.78 -4.78 34.36
CA VAL A 550 6.96 -3.83 35.13
C VAL A 550 6.46 -4.45 36.44
N LYS A 551 6.03 -5.72 36.43
CA LYS A 551 5.64 -6.43 37.66
C LYS A 551 6.78 -6.53 38.68
N ASN A 552 8.03 -6.58 38.20
CA ASN A 552 9.23 -6.61 39.03
C ASN A 552 9.72 -5.22 39.43
N GLY A 553 9.01 -4.15 39.06
CA GLY A 553 9.36 -2.76 39.41
C GLY A 553 10.37 -2.12 38.46
N GLU A 554 10.63 -2.70 37.30
CA GLU A 554 11.49 -2.19 36.24
C GLU A 554 10.70 -1.45 35.17
N GLU A 555 11.37 -0.71 34.28
CA GLU A 555 10.70 -0.06 33.12
C GLU A 555 10.46 -1.08 32.00
N GLY A 556 9.18 -1.29 31.64
CA GLY A 556 8.78 -2.03 30.45
C GLY A 556 8.54 -1.07 29.27
N TYR A 557 9.03 -1.43 28.09
CA TYR A 557 8.90 -0.63 26.89
C TYR A 557 8.68 -1.46 25.63
N VAL A 558 7.73 -1.01 24.78
CA VAL A 558 7.51 -1.57 23.43
C VAL A 558 7.47 -0.43 22.43
N GLY A 559 8.38 -0.41 21.47
CA GLY A 559 8.41 0.51 20.35
C GLY A 559 8.18 -0.23 19.03
N VAL A 560 7.21 0.18 18.22
CA VAL A 560 6.92 -0.50 16.95
C VAL A 560 6.70 0.51 15.83
N LYS A 561 7.44 0.37 14.74
CA LYS A 561 7.17 1.05 13.47
C LYS A 561 6.70 0.02 12.45
N ILE A 562 5.51 0.22 11.89
CA ILE A 562 4.87 -0.69 10.92
C ILE A 562 3.92 0.07 9.99
N ASN A 563 3.55 -0.56 8.87
CA ASN A 563 2.56 0.04 7.98
C ASN A 563 1.13 -0.22 8.42
N SER A 564 0.86 -1.35 9.09
CA SER A 564 -0.50 -1.72 9.50
C SER A 564 -0.51 -2.56 10.79
N LEU A 565 -1.45 -2.22 11.68
CA LEU A 565 -1.73 -2.94 12.92
C LEU A 565 -3.18 -3.45 12.88
N THR A 566 -3.38 -4.75 12.58
CA THR A 566 -4.71 -5.38 12.49
C THR A 566 -4.80 -6.76 13.12
N ASP A 567 -3.67 -7.34 13.58
CA ASP A 567 -3.64 -8.64 14.23
C ASP A 567 -4.28 -8.55 15.61
N LYS A 568 -5.37 -9.28 15.81
CA LYS A 568 -6.17 -9.19 17.05
C LYS A 568 -5.38 -9.67 18.26
N LEU A 569 -4.63 -10.77 18.15
CA LEU A 569 -3.87 -11.31 19.26
C LEU A 569 -2.76 -10.35 19.73
N ILE A 570 -2.06 -9.73 18.77
CA ILE A 570 -1.03 -8.74 19.09
C ILE A 570 -1.68 -7.49 19.70
N ILE A 571 -2.82 -7.01 19.16
CA ILE A 571 -3.53 -5.85 19.74
C ILE A 571 -3.98 -6.15 21.17
N GLU A 572 -4.55 -7.32 21.44
CA GLU A 572 -4.97 -7.73 22.78
C GLU A 572 -3.77 -7.77 23.75
N LYS A 573 -2.63 -8.28 23.30
CA LYS A 573 -1.39 -8.30 24.09
C LYS A 573 -0.83 -6.90 24.36
N LEU A 574 -0.92 -5.98 23.41
CA LEU A 574 -0.56 -4.57 23.62
C LEU A 574 -1.49 -3.88 24.62
N ILE A 575 -2.79 -4.19 24.61
CA ILE A 575 -3.75 -3.70 25.60
C ILE A 575 -3.39 -4.24 26.98
N GLU A 576 -3.11 -5.54 27.11
CA GLU A 576 -2.66 -6.15 28.36
C GLU A 576 -1.37 -5.51 28.89
N ALA A 577 -0.40 -5.29 28.03
CA ALA A 577 0.85 -4.61 28.37
C ALA A 577 0.63 -3.17 28.86
N SER A 578 -0.25 -2.41 28.18
CA SER A 578 -0.63 -1.07 28.61
C SER A 578 -1.29 -1.08 29.99
N GLN A 579 -2.19 -2.02 30.25
CA GLN A 579 -2.85 -2.17 31.54
C GLN A 579 -1.85 -2.56 32.67
N ALA A 580 -0.79 -3.29 32.32
CA ALA A 580 0.29 -3.62 33.25
C ALA A 580 1.24 -2.43 33.53
N GLY A 581 1.18 -1.34 32.76
CA GLY A 581 2.01 -0.16 32.90
C GLY A 581 3.20 -0.07 31.92
N VAL A 582 3.29 -0.97 30.94
CA VAL A 582 4.31 -0.90 29.87
C VAL A 582 4.07 0.33 29.01
N LYS A 583 5.10 1.13 28.74
CA LYS A 583 5.04 2.25 27.79
C LYS A 583 5.12 1.73 26.37
N ILE A 584 4.20 2.16 25.51
CA ILE A 584 4.06 1.66 24.14
C ILE A 584 4.02 2.83 23.16
N ASP A 585 5.00 2.88 22.26
CA ASP A 585 5.13 3.85 21.18
C ASP A 585 4.93 3.14 19.84
N LEU A 586 3.90 3.53 19.10
CA LEU A 586 3.55 2.94 17.80
C LEU A 586 3.64 4.01 16.70
N GLU A 587 4.53 3.83 15.72
CA GLU A 587 4.40 4.51 14.43
C GLU A 587 3.65 3.58 13.48
N VAL A 588 2.41 3.98 13.12
CA VAL A 588 1.57 3.22 12.19
C VAL A 588 1.13 4.11 11.04
N ARG A 589 1.83 3.99 9.91
CA ARG A 589 1.58 4.83 8.74
C ARG A 589 0.15 4.72 8.22
N GLY A 590 -0.39 3.51 8.12
CA GLY A 590 -1.65 3.19 7.43
C GLY A 590 -2.77 2.77 8.38
N ILE A 591 -3.14 1.49 8.30
CA ILE A 591 -4.25 0.92 9.06
C ILE A 591 -3.84 0.70 10.52
N CYS A 592 -4.54 1.34 11.44
CA CYS A 592 -4.38 1.13 12.88
C CYS A 592 -5.73 0.75 13.48
N CYS A 593 -5.86 -0.51 13.93
CA CYS A 593 -7.10 -0.99 14.52
C CYS A 593 -7.17 -0.83 16.05
N ILE A 594 -6.14 -0.27 16.69
CA ILE A 594 -6.17 0.10 18.11
C ILE A 594 -6.41 1.60 18.26
N LYS A 595 -7.14 2.01 19.30
CA LYS A 595 -7.27 3.41 19.73
C LYS A 595 -6.43 3.63 20.97
N PRO A 596 -5.51 4.59 20.98
CA PRO A 596 -4.73 4.94 22.17
C PRO A 596 -5.55 5.74 23.18
N GLY A 597 -5.11 5.82 24.42
CA GLY A 597 -5.68 6.70 25.45
C GLY A 597 -7.10 6.35 25.91
N VAL A 598 -7.58 5.13 25.65
CA VAL A 598 -8.86 4.66 26.19
C VAL A 598 -8.65 4.28 27.65
N LYS A 599 -9.30 5.02 28.57
CA LYS A 599 -9.11 4.93 30.02
C LYS A 599 -9.24 3.50 30.56
N GLY A 600 -8.24 3.04 31.28
CA GLY A 600 -8.16 1.72 31.91
C GLY A 600 -7.75 0.59 30.96
N TYR A 601 -7.46 0.91 29.67
CA TYR A 601 -7.08 -0.10 28.67
C TYR A 601 -5.83 0.29 27.89
N THR A 602 -5.82 1.45 27.26
CA THR A 602 -4.74 1.88 26.35
C THR A 602 -4.10 3.21 26.79
N ASP A 603 -4.13 3.51 28.07
CA ASP A 603 -3.61 4.76 28.66
C ASP A 603 -2.12 4.96 28.37
N ASN A 604 -1.35 3.87 28.27
CA ASN A 604 0.08 3.89 28.06
C ASN A 604 0.49 3.66 26.58
N ILE A 605 -0.48 3.73 25.66
CA ILE A 605 -0.24 3.58 24.22
C ILE A 605 -0.30 4.95 23.55
N ARG A 606 0.72 5.25 22.77
CA ARG A 606 0.77 6.41 21.88
C ARG A 606 0.88 5.93 20.44
N VAL A 607 0.08 6.50 19.55
CA VAL A 607 0.07 6.18 18.11
C VAL A 607 0.38 7.42 17.30
N VAL A 608 1.44 7.36 16.52
CA VAL A 608 1.87 8.41 15.57
C VAL A 608 1.78 7.85 14.16
N SER A 609 1.50 8.72 13.19
CA SER A 609 1.51 8.38 11.78
C SER A 609 2.17 9.49 10.97
N VAL A 610 3.17 9.14 10.18
CA VAL A 610 3.87 10.07 9.29
C VAL A 610 3.44 9.79 7.85
N VAL A 611 2.94 10.83 7.17
CA VAL A 611 2.68 10.84 5.74
C VAL A 611 3.40 12.05 5.16
N GLY A 612 4.44 11.80 4.37
CA GLY A 612 5.33 12.85 3.88
C GLY A 612 5.79 12.60 2.45
N ARG A 613 6.92 13.20 2.11
CA ARG A 613 7.55 13.11 0.79
C ARG A 613 7.85 11.68 0.38
N PHE A 614 8.37 10.88 1.32
CA PHE A 614 8.68 9.47 1.13
C PHE A 614 7.62 8.61 1.81
N LEU A 615 7.36 7.45 1.23
CA LEU A 615 6.45 6.49 1.83
C LEU A 615 7.14 5.82 3.03
N GLU A 616 6.63 6.04 4.25
CA GLU A 616 7.08 5.32 5.43
C GLU A 616 6.78 3.84 5.27
N HIS A 617 7.82 3.01 5.10
CA HIS A 617 7.65 1.61 4.74
C HIS A 617 8.46 0.64 5.59
N SER A 618 9.54 1.08 6.24
CA SER A 618 10.35 0.24 7.13
C SER A 618 9.53 -0.31 8.31
N ARG A 619 9.93 -1.49 8.80
CA ARG A 619 9.38 -2.09 10.00
C ARG A 619 10.49 -2.29 11.00
N ILE A 620 10.26 -1.75 12.20
CA ILE A 620 11.17 -1.83 13.34
C ILE A 620 10.37 -2.31 14.54
N TYR A 621 10.89 -3.32 15.25
CA TYR A 621 10.35 -3.75 16.53
C TYR A 621 11.41 -3.56 17.60
N ARG A 622 11.04 -2.93 18.70
CA ARG A 622 11.91 -2.66 19.84
C ARG A 622 11.24 -3.10 21.13
N PHE A 623 11.89 -3.96 21.89
CA PHE A 623 11.42 -4.45 23.16
C PHE A 623 12.46 -4.14 24.24
N GLY A 624 12.06 -3.37 25.25
CA GLY A 624 12.95 -2.85 26.28
C GLY A 624 13.74 -1.61 25.88
N ARG A 625 14.52 -1.11 26.84
CA ARG A 625 15.48 -0.02 26.69
C ARG A 625 16.77 -0.36 27.40
N GLY A 626 17.87 0.29 27.03
CA GLY A 626 19.19 0.03 27.61
C GLY A 626 19.90 -1.19 27.04
N ASP A 627 20.73 -1.85 27.83
CA ASP A 627 21.66 -2.87 27.34
C ASP A 627 21.00 -4.20 26.96
N ASP A 628 19.86 -4.53 27.52
CA ASP A 628 19.10 -5.77 27.29
C ASP A 628 17.96 -5.61 26.26
N GLN A 629 17.88 -4.45 25.62
CA GLN A 629 16.88 -4.23 24.57
C GLN A 629 17.05 -5.16 23.38
N LYS A 630 15.92 -5.58 22.80
CA LYS A 630 15.89 -6.39 21.59
C LYS A 630 15.35 -5.55 20.45
N ILE A 631 16.10 -5.45 19.35
CA ILE A 631 15.73 -4.67 18.17
C ILE A 631 15.71 -5.58 16.96
N TYR A 632 14.63 -5.48 16.17
CA TYR A 632 14.46 -6.23 14.94
C TYR A 632 14.09 -5.29 13.80
N ILE A 633 14.55 -5.60 12.59
CA ILE A 633 13.99 -5.11 11.35
C ILE A 633 13.18 -6.21 10.68
N ALA A 634 12.08 -5.90 10.02
CA ALA A 634 11.15 -6.92 9.56
C ALA A 634 10.55 -6.61 8.17
N SER A 635 10.15 -7.67 7.48
CA SER A 635 9.27 -7.58 6.31
C SER A 635 7.79 -7.55 6.69
N ALA A 636 7.45 -7.99 7.91
CA ALA A 636 6.08 -8.17 8.39
C ALA A 636 5.50 -6.90 9.02
N ASP A 637 4.24 -6.62 8.70
CA ASP A 637 3.36 -5.78 9.52
C ASP A 637 2.65 -6.64 10.58
N PHE A 638 2.08 -6.02 11.62
CA PHE A 638 1.24 -6.73 12.59
C PHE A 638 -0.18 -6.92 12.05
N MET A 639 -0.26 -7.73 11.01
CA MET A 639 -1.51 -8.15 10.36
C MET A 639 -1.63 -9.66 10.40
N THR A 640 -2.82 -10.20 10.68
CA THR A 640 -3.06 -11.65 10.73
C THR A 640 -2.54 -12.38 9.49
N ARG A 641 -2.73 -11.80 8.29
CA ARG A 641 -2.19 -12.41 7.07
C ARG A 641 -0.65 -12.45 7.02
N ASN A 642 0.05 -11.49 7.63
CA ASN A 642 1.51 -11.46 7.68
C ASN A 642 2.03 -12.48 8.70
N THR A 643 1.34 -12.57 9.84
CA THR A 643 1.77 -13.44 10.96
C THR A 643 1.41 -14.90 10.76
N THR A 644 0.37 -15.23 9.95
CA THR A 644 -0.19 -16.59 9.83
C THR A 644 -0.36 -17.14 8.42
N ARG A 645 -0.33 -16.28 7.38
CA ARG A 645 -0.62 -16.69 5.99
C ARG A 645 0.41 -16.20 4.98
N ARG A 646 1.60 -15.84 5.44
CA ARG A 646 2.74 -15.42 4.61
C ARG A 646 4.03 -15.95 5.18
N VAL A 647 5.03 -16.11 4.32
CA VAL A 647 6.41 -16.22 4.74
C VAL A 647 6.99 -14.82 4.88
N GLU A 648 7.24 -14.42 6.11
CA GLU A 648 7.83 -13.15 6.49
C GLU A 648 9.05 -13.42 7.39
N VAL A 649 9.99 -12.49 7.41
CA VAL A 649 11.20 -12.60 8.25
C VAL A 649 11.39 -11.29 9.02
N ALA A 650 11.71 -11.45 10.32
CA ALA A 650 12.30 -10.38 11.12
C ALA A 650 13.68 -10.82 11.61
N ALA A 651 14.67 -9.97 11.41
CA ALA A 651 16.05 -10.21 11.82
C ALA A 651 16.42 -9.40 13.05
N PRO A 652 17.04 -10.01 14.08
CA PRO A 652 17.58 -9.28 15.19
C PRO A 652 18.77 -8.43 14.71
N VAL A 653 18.89 -7.22 15.22
CA VAL A 653 20.03 -6.35 15.02
C VAL A 653 20.97 -6.56 16.22
N LEU A 654 22.06 -7.30 16.02
CA LEU A 654 22.94 -7.72 17.10
C LEU A 654 24.09 -6.73 17.35
N ASP A 655 24.55 -6.08 16.30
CA ASP A 655 25.61 -5.06 16.38
C ASP A 655 25.09 -3.79 17.08
N LYS A 656 25.79 -3.33 18.11
CA LYS A 656 25.36 -2.17 18.92
C LYS A 656 25.31 -0.87 18.13
N HIS A 657 26.26 -0.64 17.23
CA HIS A 657 26.27 0.56 16.39
C HIS A 657 25.06 0.58 15.45
N CYS A 658 24.73 -0.58 14.84
CA CYS A 658 23.52 -0.73 14.04
C CYS A 658 22.25 -0.53 14.86
N GLN A 659 22.21 -1.00 16.11
CA GLN A 659 21.10 -0.76 17.04
C GLN A 659 20.90 0.74 17.31
N GLU A 660 21.98 1.45 17.70
CA GLU A 660 21.94 2.89 17.99
C GLU A 660 21.39 3.69 16.78
N ARG A 661 21.81 3.33 15.58
CA ARG A 661 21.36 3.95 14.36
C ARG A 661 19.86 3.74 14.11
N ILE A 662 19.36 2.53 14.32
CA ILE A 662 17.93 2.21 14.14
C ILE A 662 17.09 2.89 15.22
N ILE A 663 17.59 2.95 16.47
CA ILE A 663 16.94 3.70 17.55
C ILE A 663 16.81 5.18 17.20
N HIS A 664 17.90 5.80 16.72
CA HIS A 664 17.90 7.18 16.29
C HIS A 664 16.82 7.45 15.23
N ILE A 665 16.76 6.61 14.19
CA ILE A 665 15.73 6.71 13.14
C ILE A 665 14.32 6.58 13.74
N PHE A 666 14.08 5.60 14.62
CA PHE A 666 12.79 5.38 15.25
C PHE A 666 12.39 6.56 16.14
N ASP A 667 13.29 7.03 17.01
CA ASP A 667 13.03 8.10 17.94
C ASP A 667 12.81 9.44 17.22
N LEU A 668 13.52 9.70 16.11
CA LEU A 668 13.32 10.87 15.26
C LEU A 668 11.94 10.88 14.61
N ILE A 669 11.49 9.73 14.07
CA ILE A 669 10.15 9.60 13.49
C ILE A 669 9.08 9.80 14.57
N MET A 670 9.28 9.28 15.78
CA MET A 670 8.37 9.48 16.90
C MET A 670 8.35 10.93 17.40
N GLN A 671 9.34 11.76 17.07
CA GLN A 671 9.41 13.18 17.39
C GLN A 671 8.90 14.09 16.26
N ASP A 672 8.65 13.54 15.07
CA ASP A 672 8.14 14.31 13.92
C ASP A 672 6.83 15.04 14.29
N ASP A 673 6.82 16.35 14.15
CA ASP A 673 5.64 17.19 14.36
C ASP A 673 5.38 18.20 13.23
N GLU A 674 6.13 18.09 12.14
CA GLU A 674 5.79 18.76 10.87
C GLU A 674 4.83 17.90 10.03
N LYS A 675 5.13 16.60 9.84
CA LYS A 675 4.35 15.62 9.09
C LYS A 675 3.62 14.63 9.99
N GLY A 676 4.13 14.38 11.17
CA GLY A 676 3.58 13.46 12.15
C GLY A 676 2.22 13.92 12.68
N LYS A 677 1.26 13.00 12.70
CA LYS A 677 -0.07 13.18 13.33
C LYS A 677 -0.20 12.17 14.46
N GLU A 678 -0.75 12.59 15.59
CA GLU A 678 -1.00 11.73 16.74
C GLU A 678 -2.48 11.36 16.83
N GLN A 679 -2.77 10.08 17.04
CA GLN A 679 -4.13 9.59 17.17
C GLN A 679 -4.63 9.81 18.61
N ASN A 680 -5.83 10.36 18.75
CA ASN A 680 -6.52 10.52 20.05
C ASN A 680 -7.39 9.29 20.38
N SER A 681 -8.02 9.31 21.58
CA SER A 681 -8.90 8.21 22.06
C SER A 681 -10.17 8.00 21.22
N ASP A 682 -10.57 8.96 20.39
CA ASP A 682 -11.67 8.80 19.45
C ASP A 682 -11.23 8.15 18.12
N GLY A 683 -9.93 7.95 17.94
CA GLY A 683 -9.34 7.41 16.71
C GLY A 683 -9.07 8.48 15.63
N VAL A 684 -9.14 9.76 15.99
CA VAL A 684 -8.89 10.89 15.09
C VAL A 684 -7.41 11.29 15.16
N TYR A 685 -6.81 11.55 14.00
CA TYR A 685 -5.42 12.01 13.89
C TYR A 685 -5.34 13.52 13.94
N CYS A 686 -4.61 14.05 14.91
CA CYS A 686 -4.45 15.47 15.21
C CYS A 686 -3.02 15.94 14.94
N ASP A 687 -2.87 17.25 14.69
CA ASP A 687 -1.57 17.90 14.57
C ASP A 687 -0.82 17.84 15.90
N ARG A 688 0.50 17.75 15.81
CA ARG A 688 1.41 17.75 16.94
C ARG A 688 2.13 19.09 17.04
N HIS A 689 2.47 19.49 18.26
CA HIS A 689 3.21 20.71 18.56
C HIS A 689 4.17 20.41 19.72
N ILE A 690 5.27 19.71 19.43
CA ILE A 690 6.22 19.24 20.44
C ILE A 690 7.49 20.09 20.39
N ASN A 691 7.96 20.41 19.20
CA ASN A 691 9.26 21.03 18.96
C ASN A 691 9.12 22.46 18.41
N ASN A 692 10.14 23.30 18.71
CA ASN A 692 10.29 24.62 18.12
C ASN A 692 11.78 24.89 17.83
N PRO A 693 12.24 24.86 16.57
CA PRO A 693 11.43 24.63 15.36
C PRO A 693 10.87 23.21 15.29
N LYS A 694 9.84 23.02 14.44
CA LYS A 694 9.24 21.70 14.16
C LYS A 694 10.25 20.78 13.47
N ILE A 695 10.14 19.49 13.77
CA ILE A 695 10.95 18.42 13.17
C ILE A 695 10.18 17.76 12.02
N ASP A 696 10.79 17.73 10.83
CA ASP A 696 10.45 16.84 9.71
C ASP A 696 11.49 15.71 9.69
N SER A 697 11.11 14.52 10.12
CA SER A 697 12.03 13.39 10.27
C SER A 697 12.68 12.97 8.95
N GLN A 698 11.94 13.07 7.83
CA GLN A 698 12.45 12.69 6.52
C GLN A 698 13.48 13.69 5.99
N GLU A 699 13.26 14.98 6.18
CA GLU A 699 14.21 16.00 5.76
C GLU A 699 15.45 15.97 6.66
N THR A 700 15.30 15.79 7.98
CA THR A 700 16.43 15.67 8.92
C THR A 700 17.33 14.49 8.57
N LEU A 701 16.76 13.29 8.31
CA LEU A 701 17.54 12.11 7.91
C LEU A 701 18.27 12.32 6.57
N TYR A 702 17.70 13.13 5.67
CA TYR A 702 18.40 13.50 4.43
C TYR A 702 19.56 14.44 4.69
N GLU A 703 19.39 15.45 5.52
CA GLU A 703 20.45 16.38 5.90
C GLU A 703 21.59 15.64 6.58
N GLU A 704 21.30 14.77 7.54
CA GLU A 704 22.29 13.90 8.19
C GLU A 704 23.06 13.02 7.18
N SER A 705 22.36 12.49 6.15
CA SER A 705 23.02 11.67 5.13
C SER A 705 24.00 12.48 4.26
N TYR A 706 23.67 13.74 3.94
CA TYR A 706 24.56 14.64 3.20
C TYR A 706 25.77 15.05 4.04
N GLU A 707 25.58 15.35 5.32
CA GLU A 707 26.66 15.68 6.26
C GLU A 707 27.61 14.49 6.44
N ALA A 708 27.06 13.29 6.58
CA ALA A 708 27.82 12.06 6.71
C ALA A 708 28.68 11.78 5.46
N ALA A 709 28.11 11.99 4.26
CA ALA A 709 28.84 11.81 3.00
C ALA A 709 29.97 12.84 2.83
N ALA A 710 29.70 14.11 3.14
CA ALA A 710 30.71 15.18 3.09
C ALA A 710 31.88 14.99 4.09
N SER A 711 31.61 14.31 5.21
CA SER A 711 32.66 14.01 6.22
C SER A 711 33.52 12.79 5.86
N ALA A 712 33.08 11.97 4.88
CA ALA A 712 33.79 10.78 4.42
C ALA A 712 34.68 11.05 3.19
N GLU A 713 34.52 12.18 2.50
CA GLU A 713 35.40 12.70 1.44
C GLU A 713 36.62 13.41 2.08
#